data_37dbdc56640398b186255921e7e54aee
#
_entry.id   37dbdc56640398b186255921e7e54aee
#
_cell.length_a   1.000
_cell.length_b   1.000
_cell.length_c   1.000
_cell.angle_alpha   90.00
_cell.angle_beta   90.00
_cell.angle_gamma   90.00
#
_symmetry.space_group_name_H-M   'P 1'
#
loop_
_entity.id
_entity.type
_entity.pdbx_description
1 polymer ?
#
loop_
_entity_poly.entity_id
_entity_poly.type
_entity_poly.pdbx_seq_one_letter_code
_entity_poly.pdbx_strand_id
1 'polypeptide(L)'
;QRESTAMAYYLNAKLHLLDKKGIEDIAPGKTVDLGTLRPRVEAKVRRGWSLLNFWATWDIKDTGQIPVKLGLPEVKAGRCINKPNPNNNNNTKAPSPALTAPALWFGPVQNGKVQMYSASVSTYPGSSSSRIFLQELKTQTDPARPGRHSLAALNAQDIKSREPNFNSRQTVIRLPSGVYRIAPTRDRIVGLNGNDGKNDTFGIYKERLVTPDADEWAKVLLPWTVRYYGNDDIFKTFNQPNSKKQYSQKYRIRTKEDDNDKPRDLGDIVNSPITAVGGYLATSANDGMVHIFKKNGGSDERSYNLKLSYIPGTMPRKDIEGNDSDLAKELRAFAEKGYVGDRYGVDGGFVLRRITDDQDRQKHFFMFGAMGLGGRGAYALDLTKIDNSNLTGVSMFDVKNESKNNGVKLGYTVGTPQIGKIRNGKYAAFLASGYAAKDIVSSDNTTALYVYDLGNGGGSLIKKIEAPGGKGGLSSPTLVDKDLDGIVDIAYAGDRGGNMYRFDLSNSDSSKWSAKVIFEGDKPITSAPAVSRLADKRVVIFGTGSDLSEQDVVDKDQQYIYGIFDDDKGTVKVTVQNGTGGGLLEQVLKEENKTLFLNKGSDGSGSKGWVVKLKEGQRVTVKPTVVLRTAFVTIRKYKDDGCGA
;
A
#
# COMPACT_ATOMS: atom_id res chain seq x y z
N GLN A 1 15.20 -11.24 -19.56
CA GLN A 1 14.50 -11.29 -18.34
C GLN A 1 13.52 -12.42 -18.23
N ARG A 2 13.96 -13.49 -18.72
CA ARG A 2 13.27 -14.78 -18.66
C ARG A 2 13.28 -15.37 -17.29
N GLU A 3 14.17 -14.84 -16.53
CA GLU A 3 14.43 -15.22 -15.16
C GLU A 3 13.38 -14.70 -14.21
N SER A 4 12.62 -13.70 -14.62
CA SER A 4 11.57 -13.11 -13.79
C SER A 4 10.44 -14.07 -13.44
N THR A 5 10.39 -15.21 -14.10
CA THR A 5 9.32 -16.17 -13.92
C THR A 5 9.56 -17.19 -12.82
N ALA A 6 10.76 -17.27 -12.25
CA ALA A 6 11.01 -18.29 -11.24
C ALA A 6 12.28 -18.10 -10.41
N MET A 7 12.63 -16.91 -10.05
CA MET A 7 13.67 -16.75 -9.02
C MET A 7 13.02 -16.80 -7.64
N ALA A 8 13.12 -17.95 -7.03
CA ALA A 8 12.82 -18.09 -5.62
C ALA A 8 14.11 -18.18 -4.84
N TYR A 9 14.30 -17.23 -3.96
CA TYR A 9 15.42 -17.21 -3.05
C TYR A 9 15.08 -18.03 -1.83
N TYR A 10 15.81 -19.12 -1.62
CA TYR A 10 15.79 -19.83 -0.35
C TYR A 10 16.66 -19.08 0.63
N LEU A 11 16.03 -18.38 1.53
CA LEU A 11 16.73 -17.79 2.65
C LEU A 11 16.73 -18.80 3.78
N ASN A 12 17.87 -19.44 4.01
CA ASN A 12 18.12 -20.16 5.25
C ASN A 12 18.25 -19.11 6.37
N ALA A 13 17.13 -18.71 6.94
CA ALA A 13 17.15 -17.73 7.98
C ALA A 13 17.52 -18.35 9.32
N LYS A 14 18.80 -18.38 9.64
CA LYS A 14 19.21 -18.20 11.03
C LYS A 14 19.27 -16.70 11.26
N LEU A 15 18.51 -16.20 12.21
CA LEU A 15 18.70 -14.86 12.72
C LEU A 15 20.06 -14.83 13.42
N HIS A 16 21.13 -14.69 12.65
CA HIS A 16 22.40 -14.26 13.20
C HIS A 16 22.36 -12.75 13.26
N LEU A 17 22.03 -12.25 14.40
CA LEU A 17 22.46 -10.89 14.68
C LEU A 17 23.97 -10.89 14.62
N LEU A 18 24.44 -10.09 13.72
CA LEU A 18 25.83 -9.85 13.41
C LEU A 18 26.66 -9.72 14.67
N ASP A 19 27.79 -10.39 14.67
CA ASP A 19 28.76 -10.39 15.74
C ASP A 19 28.87 -9.03 16.45
N LYS A 20 28.48 -9.02 17.70
CA LYS A 20 28.92 -8.13 18.80
C LYS A 20 29.03 -6.62 18.55
N LYS A 21 28.82 -6.12 17.35
CA LYS A 21 28.63 -4.70 17.12
C LYS A 21 27.13 -4.44 17.13
N GLY A 22 26.64 -4.08 18.26
CA GLY A 22 25.25 -3.77 18.39
C GLY A 22 24.85 -2.56 17.57
N ILE A 23 23.57 -2.40 17.44
CA ILE A 23 22.96 -1.24 16.85
C ILE A 23 23.07 -0.13 17.88
N GLU A 24 23.96 0.83 17.65
CA GLU A 24 24.01 2.05 18.45
C GLU A 24 22.68 2.80 18.30
N ASP A 25 22.31 3.62 19.28
CA ASP A 25 21.22 4.56 19.13
C ASP A 25 21.46 5.41 17.89
N ILE A 26 20.74 5.10 16.84
CA ILE A 26 20.91 5.78 15.56
C ILE A 26 20.14 7.07 15.62
N ALA A 27 20.82 8.18 15.65
CA ALA A 27 20.19 9.48 15.50
C ALA A 27 19.56 9.59 14.11
N PRO A 28 18.39 10.26 13.95
CA PRO A 28 17.80 10.50 12.65
C PRO A 28 18.80 11.11 11.66
N GLY A 29 18.82 10.60 10.43
CA GLY A 29 19.76 11.03 9.39
C GLY A 29 21.17 10.42 9.46
N LYS A 30 21.46 9.59 10.46
CA LYS A 30 22.72 8.88 10.57
C LYS A 30 22.59 7.41 10.26
N THR A 31 23.66 6.80 9.80
CA THR A 31 23.75 5.38 9.50
C THR A 31 24.74 4.69 10.39
N VAL A 32 24.42 3.48 10.80
CA VAL A 32 25.36 2.58 11.48
C VAL A 32 25.79 1.50 10.52
N ASP A 33 27.07 1.26 10.50
CA ASP A 33 27.68 0.19 9.71
C ASP A 33 27.57 -1.13 10.47
N LEU A 34 26.78 -2.05 9.95
CA LEU A 34 26.60 -3.36 10.54
C LEU A 34 27.64 -4.38 10.06
N GLY A 35 28.60 -3.96 9.24
CA GLY A 35 29.60 -4.84 8.68
C GLY A 35 29.23 -5.37 7.30
N THR A 36 29.77 -6.53 6.97
CA THR A 36 29.56 -7.17 5.67
C THR A 36 28.90 -8.53 5.84
N LEU A 37 27.93 -8.83 4.97
CA LEU A 37 27.34 -10.14 4.86
C LEU A 37 27.98 -10.91 3.70
N ARG A 38 28.25 -12.20 3.93
CA ARG A 38 28.58 -13.15 2.87
C ARG A 38 27.36 -14.04 2.62
N PRO A 39 26.49 -13.69 1.69
CA PRO A 39 25.33 -14.50 1.44
C PRO A 39 25.71 -15.75 0.67
N ARG A 40 25.21 -16.90 1.12
CA ARG A 40 25.07 -18.09 0.28
C ARG A 40 23.65 -18.12 -0.24
N VAL A 41 23.50 -17.87 -1.52
CA VAL A 41 22.20 -17.94 -2.17
C VAL A 41 22.17 -19.21 -3.00
N GLU A 42 21.31 -20.16 -2.61
CA GLU A 42 20.93 -21.24 -3.50
C GLU A 42 19.73 -20.78 -4.31
N ALA A 43 19.92 -20.52 -5.58
CA ALA A 43 18.83 -20.19 -6.49
C ALA A 43 18.49 -21.42 -7.33
N LYS A 44 17.22 -21.83 -7.28
CA LYS A 44 16.67 -22.76 -8.27
C LYS A 44 16.06 -21.96 -9.39
N VAL A 45 16.66 -22.02 -10.55
CA VAL A 45 16.13 -21.37 -11.76
C VAL A 45 15.37 -22.40 -12.57
N ARG A 46 14.06 -22.17 -12.75
CA ARG A 46 13.27 -22.96 -13.69
C ARG A 46 13.48 -22.37 -15.09
N ARG A 47 14.17 -23.08 -15.93
CA ARG A 47 14.20 -22.75 -17.35
C ARG A 47 12.91 -23.21 -18.00
N GLY A 48 12.04 -22.27 -18.36
CA GLY A 48 10.81 -22.52 -19.12
C GLY A 48 11.14 -22.91 -20.56
N TRP A 49 11.72 -24.07 -20.78
CA TRP A 49 12.04 -24.53 -22.11
C TRP A 49 11.63 -25.97 -22.30
N SER A 50 10.66 -26.17 -23.20
CA SER A 50 10.28 -27.44 -23.80
C SER A 50 10.03 -28.62 -22.83
N LEU A 51 9.45 -29.63 -23.31
CA LEU A 51 9.08 -30.95 -22.82
C LEU A 51 9.80 -31.52 -21.57
N LEU A 52 10.85 -30.88 -21.11
CA LEU A 52 11.60 -31.26 -19.92
C LEU A 52 11.81 -30.01 -19.06
N ASN A 53 11.04 -29.90 -17.99
CA ASN A 53 11.24 -28.88 -16.95
C ASN A 53 12.59 -29.14 -16.25
N PHE A 54 13.65 -28.56 -16.74
CA PHE A 54 14.95 -28.64 -16.06
C PHE A 54 15.00 -27.65 -14.90
N TRP A 55 15.14 -28.17 -13.72
CA TRP A 55 15.56 -27.39 -12.57
C TRP A 55 17.08 -27.31 -12.58
N ALA A 56 17.64 -26.15 -12.86
CA ALA A 56 19.05 -25.92 -12.62
C ALA A 56 19.18 -25.34 -11.21
N THR A 57 19.87 -26.09 -10.34
CA THR A 57 20.33 -25.54 -9.07
C THR A 57 21.63 -24.79 -9.36
N TRP A 58 21.62 -23.49 -9.15
CA TRP A 58 22.83 -22.69 -9.23
C TRP A 58 23.39 -22.58 -7.83
N ASP A 59 24.55 -23.16 -7.59
CA ASP A 59 25.41 -22.72 -6.53
C ASP A 59 25.89 -21.33 -6.90
N ILE A 60 25.25 -20.34 -6.35
CA ILE A 60 25.78 -18.99 -6.47
C ILE A 60 27.00 -18.96 -5.58
N LYS A 61 28.15 -19.09 -6.21
CA LYS A 61 29.43 -18.82 -5.59
C LYS A 61 29.35 -17.47 -4.88
N ASP A 62 30.09 -17.39 -3.79
CA ASP A 62 30.31 -16.18 -3.01
C ASP A 62 30.11 -14.91 -3.86
N THR A 63 28.98 -14.25 -3.68
CA THR A 63 28.63 -13.03 -4.42
C THR A 63 29.41 -11.82 -3.93
N GLY A 64 30.41 -12.06 -3.09
CA GLY A 64 31.17 -10.99 -2.47
C GLY A 64 30.57 -10.53 -1.15
N GLN A 65 31.26 -9.60 -0.53
CA GLN A 65 30.81 -8.98 0.71
C GLN A 65 29.81 -7.89 0.37
N ILE A 66 28.58 -8.03 0.86
CA ILE A 66 27.58 -6.97 0.76
C ILE A 66 27.64 -6.13 2.04
N PRO A 67 28.01 -4.84 1.97
CA PRO A 67 27.95 -3.99 3.12
C PRO A 67 26.50 -3.73 3.53
N VAL A 68 26.21 -3.94 4.79
CA VAL A 68 24.89 -3.69 5.36
C VAL A 68 24.97 -2.46 6.25
N LYS A 69 24.15 -1.47 5.90
CA LYS A 69 23.99 -0.26 6.70
C LYS A 69 22.56 -0.15 7.16
N LEU A 70 22.37 0.09 8.43
CA LEU A 70 21.09 0.46 9.00
C LEU A 70 21.07 1.98 9.16
N GLY A 71 20.10 2.63 8.55
CA GLY A 71 19.89 4.06 8.69
C GLY A 71 18.46 4.35 9.10
N LEU A 72 18.27 5.29 9.99
CA LEU A 72 16.98 5.90 10.21
C LEU A 72 16.86 7.09 9.26
N PRO A 73 15.81 7.14 8.44
CA PRO A 73 15.59 8.34 7.64
C PRO A 73 15.37 9.52 8.57
N GLU A 74 15.97 10.66 8.23
CA GLU A 74 15.71 11.90 8.93
C GLU A 74 14.29 12.34 8.60
N VAL A 75 13.36 12.07 9.48
CA VAL A 75 11.99 12.58 9.39
C VAL A 75 11.96 13.90 10.15
N LYS A 76 12.10 15.01 9.44
CA LYS A 76 12.13 16.36 10.05
C LYS A 76 10.79 16.80 10.63
N ALA A 77 9.71 16.20 10.25
CA ALA A 77 8.42 16.42 10.87
C ALA A 77 7.57 15.18 10.67
N GLY A 78 7.18 14.55 11.75
CA GLY A 78 6.05 13.66 11.73
C GLY A 78 4.82 14.41 11.23
N ARG A 79 3.97 13.76 10.44
CA ARG A 79 2.69 14.32 10.08
C ARG A 79 1.85 14.43 11.35
N CYS A 80 1.32 15.61 11.61
CA CYS A 80 0.36 15.77 12.68
C CYS A 80 -0.95 15.10 12.30
N ILE A 81 -1.23 13.98 12.94
CA ILE A 81 -2.48 13.26 12.75
C ILE A 81 -3.56 14.01 13.55
N ASN A 82 -4.55 14.52 12.85
CA ASN A 82 -5.84 14.98 13.39
C ASN A 82 -5.86 16.14 14.39
N LYS A 83 -4.81 16.96 14.46
CA LYS A 83 -4.94 18.24 15.15
C LYS A 83 -4.74 19.36 14.13
N PRO A 84 -5.84 19.96 13.62
CA PRO A 84 -5.69 21.25 13.01
C PRO A 84 -5.08 22.16 14.08
N ASN A 85 -3.89 22.67 13.83
CA ASN A 85 -3.31 23.66 14.71
C ASN A 85 -4.12 24.96 14.53
N PRO A 86 -4.93 25.39 15.51
CA PRO A 86 -5.73 26.58 15.36
C PRO A 86 -4.89 27.85 15.24
N ASN A 87 -3.60 27.77 15.54
CA ASN A 87 -2.67 28.91 15.47
C ASN A 87 -1.75 28.82 14.24
N ASN A 88 -1.99 27.91 13.32
CA ASN A 88 -1.09 27.74 12.20
C ASN A 88 -1.41 28.67 11.03
N ASN A 89 -1.17 29.95 11.25
CA ASN A 89 -1.00 30.92 10.18
C ASN A 89 0.38 30.80 9.52
N ASN A 90 1.26 29.97 10.05
CA ASN A 90 2.56 29.66 9.46
C ASN A 90 2.40 28.46 8.54
N ASN A 91 2.03 28.72 7.32
CA ASN A 91 2.22 27.81 6.22
C ASN A 91 3.71 27.45 6.18
N THR A 92 4.04 26.31 6.73
CA THR A 92 5.38 25.76 6.53
C THR A 92 5.56 25.54 5.02
N LYS A 93 6.34 26.38 4.40
CA LYS A 93 6.55 26.37 2.94
C LYS A 93 7.30 25.14 2.43
N ALA A 94 7.80 24.34 3.34
CA ALA A 94 8.55 23.14 3.01
C ALA A 94 7.62 21.92 2.93
N PRO A 95 7.73 21.10 1.89
CA PRO A 95 6.98 19.85 1.81
C PRO A 95 7.46 18.89 2.90
N SER A 96 6.53 18.22 3.56
CA SER A 96 6.84 17.10 4.44
C SER A 96 6.97 15.82 3.62
N PRO A 97 7.96 14.96 3.89
CA PRO A 97 7.99 13.65 3.27
C PRO A 97 6.73 12.89 3.65
N ALA A 98 6.16 12.19 2.67
CA ALA A 98 5.05 11.30 2.93
C ALA A 98 5.50 10.10 3.79
N LEU A 99 4.56 9.50 4.51
CA LEU A 99 4.81 8.25 5.26
C LEU A 99 5.02 7.05 4.34
N THR A 100 4.74 7.23 3.06
CA THR A 100 4.87 6.21 2.02
C THR A 100 6.32 6.08 1.56
N ALA A 101 6.80 4.85 1.46
CA ALA A 101 8.12 4.56 0.91
C ALA A 101 8.18 4.96 -0.58
N PRO A 102 9.31 5.46 -1.08
CA PRO A 102 9.45 5.76 -2.49
C PRO A 102 9.38 4.50 -3.35
N ALA A 103 8.84 4.64 -4.57
CA ALA A 103 8.94 3.61 -5.57
C ALA A 103 10.34 3.59 -6.16
N LEU A 104 10.83 2.40 -6.49
CA LEU A 104 12.14 2.20 -7.11
C LEU A 104 11.98 1.43 -8.43
N TRP A 105 12.76 1.81 -9.43
CA TRP A 105 12.89 1.03 -10.67
C TRP A 105 14.29 1.18 -11.24
N PHE A 106 14.63 0.25 -12.12
CA PHE A 106 15.93 0.22 -12.77
C PHE A 106 15.79 0.56 -14.24
N GLY A 107 16.72 1.39 -14.72
CA GLY A 107 16.86 1.69 -16.14
C GLY A 107 17.75 0.67 -16.85
N PRO A 108 18.00 0.90 -18.15
CA PRO A 108 18.90 0.05 -18.91
C PRO A 108 20.34 0.13 -18.38
N VAL A 109 21.08 -0.96 -18.57
CA VAL A 109 22.49 -0.98 -18.21
C VAL A 109 23.27 -0.10 -19.18
N GLN A 110 23.97 0.90 -18.64
CA GLN A 110 24.87 1.78 -19.40
C GLN A 110 26.28 1.67 -18.86
N ASN A 111 27.25 1.42 -19.71
CA ASN A 111 28.67 1.27 -19.33
C ASN A 111 28.90 0.26 -18.20
N GLY A 112 28.17 -0.86 -18.23
CA GLY A 112 28.25 -1.90 -17.20
C GLY A 112 27.62 -1.54 -15.85
N LYS A 113 26.95 -0.41 -15.75
CA LYS A 113 26.27 0.06 -14.52
C LYS A 113 24.77 0.09 -14.72
N VAL A 114 24.05 -0.44 -13.74
CA VAL A 114 22.59 -0.33 -13.65
C VAL A 114 22.26 1.04 -13.07
N GLN A 115 21.40 1.78 -13.77
CA GLN A 115 20.85 3.04 -13.27
C GLN A 115 19.61 2.77 -12.44
N MET A 116 19.50 3.46 -11.32
CA MET A 116 18.36 3.33 -10.41
C MET A 116 17.62 4.65 -10.30
N TYR A 117 16.31 4.55 -10.27
CA TYR A 117 15.40 5.69 -10.18
C TYR A 117 14.42 5.52 -9.05
N SER A 118 13.91 6.63 -8.57
CA SER A 118 12.87 6.62 -7.53
C SER A 118 11.79 7.67 -7.81
N ALA A 119 10.59 7.37 -7.30
CA ALA A 119 9.50 8.33 -7.19
C ALA A 119 9.16 8.51 -5.71
N SER A 120 9.37 9.70 -5.20
CA SER A 120 9.05 10.05 -3.81
C SER A 120 7.82 10.95 -3.76
N VAL A 121 7.05 10.79 -2.71
CA VAL A 121 5.86 11.61 -2.45
C VAL A 121 6.16 12.61 -1.36
N SER A 122 5.82 13.87 -1.58
CA SER A 122 5.87 14.92 -0.57
C SER A 122 4.51 15.58 -0.44
N THR A 123 4.15 15.93 0.78
CA THR A 123 2.87 16.57 1.09
C THR A 123 3.10 17.91 1.74
N TYR A 124 2.42 18.93 1.24
CA TYR A 124 2.46 20.26 1.85
C TYR A 124 1.43 20.33 2.98
N PRO A 125 1.85 20.64 4.22
CA PRO A 125 0.93 20.77 5.33
C PRO A 125 -0.19 21.78 5.04
N GLY A 126 -1.41 21.40 5.36
CA GLY A 126 -2.58 22.25 5.18
C GLY A 126 -3.06 22.47 3.75
N SER A 127 -2.42 21.85 2.78
CA SER A 127 -2.75 22.03 1.37
C SER A 127 -3.71 21.00 0.81
N SER A 128 -3.84 19.85 1.47
CA SER A 128 -4.58 18.69 0.97
C SER A 128 -4.14 18.26 -0.45
N SER A 129 -2.84 18.36 -0.70
CA SER A 129 -2.23 18.03 -1.98
C SER A 129 -0.84 17.46 -1.79
N SER A 130 -0.56 16.40 -2.50
CA SER A 130 0.77 15.78 -2.57
C SER A 130 1.41 16.05 -3.92
N ARG A 131 2.73 15.97 -3.96
CA ARG A 131 3.52 16.06 -5.19
C ARG A 131 4.42 14.85 -5.29
N ILE A 132 4.71 14.45 -6.52
CA ILE A 132 5.59 13.33 -6.83
C ILE A 132 6.86 13.85 -7.47
N PHE A 133 8.00 13.44 -6.93
CA PHE A 133 9.31 13.81 -7.44
C PHE A 133 10.03 12.60 -7.99
N LEU A 134 10.43 12.68 -9.25
CA LEU A 134 11.13 11.63 -9.98
C LEU A 134 12.62 11.90 -9.96
N GLN A 135 13.40 10.98 -9.41
CA GLN A 135 14.82 11.15 -9.14
C GLN A 135 15.64 10.04 -9.76
N GLU A 136 16.82 10.39 -10.26
CA GLU A 136 17.86 9.43 -10.54
C GLU A 136 18.72 9.26 -9.28
N LEU A 137 18.82 8.04 -8.78
CA LEU A 137 19.63 7.74 -7.62
C LEU A 137 21.06 7.46 -8.06
N LYS A 138 21.94 8.39 -7.75
CA LYS A 138 23.37 8.26 -8.04
C LYS A 138 24.08 7.67 -6.83
N THR A 139 24.97 6.71 -7.10
CA THR A 139 25.85 6.19 -6.07
C THR A 139 27.16 6.96 -6.09
N GLN A 140 27.70 7.17 -4.91
CA GLN A 140 29.02 7.74 -4.72
C GLN A 140 29.87 6.76 -3.91
N THR A 141 31.18 6.72 -4.19
CA THR A 141 32.12 5.98 -3.37
C THR A 141 32.39 6.75 -2.09
N ASP A 142 32.45 6.04 -0.96
CA ASP A 142 32.90 6.62 0.29
C ASP A 142 34.43 6.71 0.27
N PRO A 143 35.02 7.93 0.29
CA PRO A 143 36.48 8.08 0.25
C PRO A 143 37.18 7.53 1.51
N ALA A 144 36.47 7.45 2.65
CA ALA A 144 37.02 6.89 3.88
C ALA A 144 36.99 5.36 3.90
N ARG A 145 36.25 4.71 2.98
CA ARG A 145 36.03 3.26 2.97
C ARG A 145 35.99 2.73 1.53
N PRO A 146 37.14 2.37 0.96
CA PRO A 146 37.20 1.86 -0.40
C PRO A 146 36.28 0.66 -0.64
N GLY A 147 35.55 0.68 -1.74
CA GLY A 147 34.59 -0.38 -2.11
C GLY A 147 33.18 -0.22 -1.54
N ARG A 148 32.89 0.84 -0.78
CA ARG A 148 31.56 1.15 -0.28
C ARG A 148 30.89 2.22 -1.12
N HIS A 149 29.62 2.02 -1.39
CA HIS A 149 28.78 2.94 -2.12
C HIS A 149 27.65 3.46 -1.25
N SER A 150 27.38 4.74 -1.34
CA SER A 150 26.22 5.38 -0.72
C SER A 150 25.43 6.14 -1.79
N LEU A 151 24.19 6.48 -1.48
CA LEU A 151 23.41 7.34 -2.35
C LEU A 151 23.90 8.78 -2.24
N ALA A 152 24.11 9.42 -3.39
CA ALA A 152 24.47 10.83 -3.44
C ALA A 152 23.28 11.71 -3.06
N ALA A 153 23.51 12.79 -2.36
CA ALA A 153 22.48 13.78 -2.09
C ALA A 153 22.02 14.46 -3.38
N LEU A 154 20.72 14.67 -3.50
CA LEU A 154 20.11 15.40 -4.60
C LEU A 154 19.97 16.87 -4.21
N ASN A 155 20.24 17.77 -5.16
CA ASN A 155 20.00 19.19 -4.94
C ASN A 155 18.52 19.55 -5.20
N ALA A 156 18.10 20.71 -4.68
CA ALA A 156 16.73 21.16 -4.80
C ALA A 156 16.28 21.37 -6.26
N GLN A 157 17.21 21.70 -7.14
CA GLN A 157 16.93 21.90 -8.55
C GLN A 157 16.62 20.57 -9.26
N ASP A 158 17.37 19.52 -8.96
CA ASP A 158 17.13 18.19 -9.49
C ASP A 158 15.74 17.67 -9.10
N ILE A 159 15.31 17.96 -7.89
CA ILE A 159 14.00 17.59 -7.39
C ILE A 159 12.89 18.37 -8.10
N LYS A 160 13.01 19.71 -8.18
CA LYS A 160 11.95 20.57 -8.73
C LYS A 160 11.71 20.38 -10.22
N SER A 161 12.73 19.99 -10.98
CA SER A 161 12.61 19.84 -12.43
C SER A 161 12.04 18.50 -12.89
N ARG A 162 11.73 17.57 -11.96
CA ARG A 162 11.45 16.17 -12.27
C ARG A 162 10.12 15.69 -11.69
N GLU A 163 9.07 16.41 -11.98
CA GLU A 163 7.71 15.96 -11.68
C GLU A 163 7.09 15.27 -12.90
N PRO A 164 6.08 14.39 -12.70
CA PRO A 164 5.31 13.86 -13.82
C PRO A 164 4.55 14.96 -14.57
N ASN A 165 4.19 14.67 -15.82
CA ASN A 165 3.33 15.53 -16.61
C ASN A 165 1.86 15.15 -16.38
N PHE A 166 1.00 16.14 -16.12
CA PHE A 166 -0.40 15.96 -15.82
C PHE A 166 -1.35 16.31 -16.99
N ASN A 167 -0.82 16.76 -18.14
CA ASN A 167 -1.63 17.29 -19.23
C ASN A 167 -2.44 16.22 -19.98
N SER A 168 -2.06 14.95 -19.87
CA SER A 168 -2.73 13.83 -20.56
C SER A 168 -3.78 13.11 -19.74
N ARG A 169 -4.11 13.64 -18.57
CA ARG A 169 -5.04 13.02 -17.64
C ARG A 169 -6.41 12.80 -18.25
N GLN A 170 -6.91 11.58 -18.07
CA GLN A 170 -8.29 11.23 -18.33
C GLN A 170 -8.89 10.66 -17.04
N THR A 171 -10.15 10.98 -16.79
CA THR A 171 -10.83 10.57 -15.56
C THR A 171 -11.97 9.60 -15.87
N VAL A 172 -12.01 8.50 -15.16
CA VAL A 172 -13.03 7.45 -15.25
C VAL A 172 -13.65 7.23 -13.88
N ILE A 173 -14.97 7.11 -13.83
CA ILE A 173 -15.70 6.84 -12.60
C ILE A 173 -16.61 5.62 -12.78
N ARG A 174 -16.66 4.76 -11.77
CA ARG A 174 -17.65 3.68 -11.68
C ARG A 174 -18.79 4.10 -10.76
N LEU A 175 -20.00 4.01 -11.26
CA LEU A 175 -21.24 4.30 -10.54
C LEU A 175 -22.18 3.10 -10.63
N PRO A 176 -23.27 3.06 -9.87
CA PRO A 176 -24.21 1.95 -9.94
C PRO A 176 -24.75 1.65 -11.35
N SER A 177 -24.93 2.68 -12.17
CA SER A 177 -25.43 2.52 -13.55
C SER A 177 -24.36 2.08 -14.56
N GLY A 178 -23.06 2.16 -14.23
CA GLY A 178 -21.99 1.75 -15.14
C GLY A 178 -20.69 2.50 -14.92
N VAL A 179 -19.79 2.36 -15.88
CA VAL A 179 -18.47 3.02 -15.90
C VAL A 179 -18.49 4.14 -16.93
N TYR A 180 -18.05 5.31 -16.53
CA TYR A 180 -18.12 6.50 -17.35
C TYR A 180 -16.79 7.22 -17.43
N ARG A 181 -16.46 7.71 -18.62
CA ARG A 181 -15.38 8.64 -18.82
C ARG A 181 -15.89 10.05 -18.61
N ILE A 182 -15.25 10.77 -17.72
CA ILE A 182 -15.59 12.15 -17.46
C ILE A 182 -14.79 13.02 -18.45
N ALA A 183 -15.48 13.52 -19.48
CA ALA A 183 -14.88 14.38 -20.48
C ALA A 183 -15.36 15.82 -20.26
N PRO A 184 -14.48 16.77 -19.92
CA PRO A 184 -14.89 18.15 -19.78
C PRO A 184 -15.24 18.75 -21.15
N THR A 185 -16.38 19.41 -21.24
CA THR A 185 -16.73 20.30 -22.35
C THR A 185 -16.73 21.74 -21.85
N ARG A 186 -16.94 22.71 -22.74
CA ARG A 186 -16.84 24.12 -22.38
C ARG A 186 -17.65 24.51 -21.13
N ASP A 187 -18.84 23.91 -20.94
CA ASP A 187 -19.79 24.32 -19.91
C ASP A 187 -20.27 23.17 -19.03
N ARG A 188 -19.93 21.92 -19.33
CA ARG A 188 -20.41 20.75 -18.60
C ARG A 188 -19.58 19.51 -18.90
N ILE A 189 -19.75 18.49 -18.06
CA ILE A 189 -19.20 17.17 -18.29
C ILE A 189 -20.17 16.34 -19.10
N VAL A 190 -19.68 15.74 -20.18
CA VAL A 190 -20.43 14.78 -20.99
C VAL A 190 -19.98 13.37 -20.65
N GLY A 191 -20.89 12.40 -20.67
CA GLY A 191 -20.63 10.98 -20.43
C GLY A 191 -21.36 10.39 -19.24
N LEU A 192 -21.83 11.24 -18.32
CA LEU A 192 -22.68 10.83 -17.22
C LEU A 192 -24.12 11.19 -17.54
N ASN A 193 -24.94 10.20 -17.79
CA ASN A 193 -26.37 10.34 -18.03
C ASN A 193 -27.10 9.23 -17.25
N GLY A 194 -28.40 9.22 -17.34
CA GLY A 194 -29.24 8.25 -16.63
C GLY A 194 -29.46 8.59 -15.15
N ASN A 195 -29.67 7.56 -14.35
CA ASN A 195 -30.08 7.72 -12.95
C ASN A 195 -29.01 8.33 -12.04
N ASP A 196 -27.74 8.22 -12.43
CA ASP A 196 -26.62 8.70 -11.65
C ASP A 196 -26.19 10.13 -11.99
N GLY A 197 -26.73 10.72 -13.05
CA GLY A 197 -26.45 12.08 -13.46
C GLY A 197 -27.28 13.09 -12.70
N LYS A 198 -27.05 13.27 -11.40
CA LYS A 198 -27.79 14.20 -10.55
C LYS A 198 -26.95 14.62 -9.33
N ASN A 199 -27.36 15.71 -8.69
CA ASN A 199 -26.66 16.25 -7.52
C ASN A 199 -26.54 15.27 -6.35
N ASP A 200 -27.59 14.50 -6.08
CA ASP A 200 -27.63 13.57 -4.95
C ASP A 200 -26.55 12.48 -5.05
N THR A 201 -26.22 12.07 -6.26
CA THR A 201 -25.17 11.07 -6.50
C THR A 201 -23.82 11.49 -5.95
N PHE A 202 -23.54 12.80 -5.95
CA PHE A 202 -22.25 13.37 -5.59
C PHE A 202 -22.25 14.17 -4.29
N GLY A 203 -23.32 14.08 -3.52
CA GLY A 203 -23.42 14.72 -2.23
C GLY A 203 -23.67 16.23 -2.28
N ILE A 204 -24.30 16.72 -3.35
CA ILE A 204 -24.70 18.12 -3.48
C ILE A 204 -26.15 18.23 -3.01
N TYR A 205 -26.34 18.78 -1.83
CA TYR A 205 -27.64 18.93 -1.19
C TYR A 205 -27.98 20.39 -0.94
N LYS A 206 -29.25 20.65 -0.71
CA LYS A 206 -29.71 21.95 -0.24
C LYS A 206 -29.13 22.23 1.15
N GLU A 207 -28.35 23.29 1.26
CA GLU A 207 -27.85 23.76 2.54
C GLU A 207 -28.52 25.10 2.93
N ARG A 208 -29.08 25.12 4.12
CA ARG A 208 -29.78 26.31 4.68
C ARG A 208 -30.82 26.87 3.70
N LEU A 209 -30.59 28.06 3.22
CA LEU A 209 -31.51 28.78 2.33
C LEU A 209 -31.14 28.70 0.85
N VAL A 210 -30.02 28.05 0.52
CA VAL A 210 -29.52 27.96 -0.85
C VAL A 210 -29.95 26.64 -1.48
N THR A 211 -30.74 26.74 -2.54
CA THR A 211 -31.06 25.59 -3.39
C THR A 211 -29.98 25.48 -4.48
N PRO A 212 -29.25 24.39 -4.56
CA PRO A 212 -28.24 24.24 -5.60
C PRO A 212 -28.83 24.22 -6.99
N ASP A 213 -28.05 24.69 -7.99
CA ASP A 213 -28.39 24.47 -9.39
C ASP A 213 -28.53 22.94 -9.62
N ALA A 214 -29.58 22.50 -10.28
CA ALA A 214 -29.86 21.09 -10.51
C ALA A 214 -28.74 20.36 -11.27
N ASP A 215 -27.97 21.09 -12.06
CA ASP A 215 -26.84 20.59 -12.85
C ASP A 215 -25.48 20.95 -12.24
N GLU A 216 -25.41 21.36 -10.97
CA GLU A 216 -24.13 21.71 -10.32
C GLU A 216 -23.12 20.57 -10.40
N TRP A 217 -23.58 19.33 -10.28
CA TRP A 217 -22.72 18.14 -10.42
C TRP A 217 -21.96 18.13 -11.76
N ALA A 218 -22.61 18.49 -12.86
CA ALA A 218 -22.03 18.48 -14.19
C ALA A 218 -21.28 19.76 -14.55
N LYS A 219 -21.78 20.91 -14.08
CA LYS A 219 -21.23 22.22 -14.42
C LYS A 219 -20.00 22.59 -13.57
N VAL A 220 -19.96 22.12 -12.33
CA VAL A 220 -18.97 22.57 -11.35
C VAL A 220 -18.19 21.42 -10.74
N LEU A 221 -18.86 20.45 -10.12
CA LEU A 221 -18.17 19.43 -9.33
C LEU A 221 -17.31 18.50 -10.18
N LEU A 222 -17.86 17.87 -11.20
CA LEU A 222 -17.10 16.96 -12.04
C LEU A 222 -15.98 17.67 -12.83
N PRO A 223 -16.16 18.88 -13.37
CA PRO A 223 -15.03 19.66 -13.88
C PRO A 223 -13.95 19.90 -12.83
N TRP A 224 -14.32 20.15 -11.59
CA TRP A 224 -13.36 20.28 -10.50
C TRP A 224 -12.58 18.98 -10.27
N THR A 225 -13.22 17.82 -10.33
CA THR A 225 -12.57 16.51 -10.12
C THR A 225 -11.58 16.15 -11.23
N VAL A 226 -11.83 16.60 -12.46
CA VAL A 226 -10.96 16.36 -13.62
C VAL A 226 -9.61 17.07 -13.48
N ARG A 227 -9.53 18.09 -12.63
CA ARG A 227 -8.27 18.76 -12.28
C ARG A 227 -7.51 19.38 -13.43
N TYR A 228 -8.21 20.18 -14.17
CA TYR A 228 -7.59 21.04 -15.15
C TYR A 228 -7.35 22.41 -14.53
N TYR A 229 -6.10 22.69 -14.18
CA TYR A 229 -5.75 23.93 -13.48
C TYR A 229 -6.09 25.20 -14.27
N GLY A 230 -6.14 25.14 -15.60
CA GLY A 230 -6.56 26.26 -16.43
C GLY A 230 -8.00 26.73 -16.17
N ASN A 231 -8.78 25.96 -15.43
CA ASN A 231 -10.15 26.29 -15.06
C ASN A 231 -10.28 26.90 -13.65
N ASP A 232 -9.18 27.17 -12.96
CA ASP A 232 -9.23 27.72 -11.59
C ASP A 232 -9.98 29.05 -11.49
N ASP A 233 -9.92 29.88 -12.52
CA ASP A 233 -10.66 31.13 -12.57
C ASP A 233 -12.19 30.95 -12.54
N ILE A 234 -12.66 29.84 -13.10
CA ILE A 234 -14.07 29.45 -13.04
C ILE A 234 -14.48 29.23 -11.58
N PHE A 235 -13.68 28.52 -10.82
CA PHE A 235 -13.97 28.23 -9.40
C PHE A 235 -13.88 29.48 -8.53
N LYS A 236 -13.00 30.41 -8.86
CA LYS A 236 -12.97 31.73 -8.23
C LYS A 236 -14.30 32.47 -8.45
N THR A 237 -14.82 32.44 -9.67
CA THR A 237 -16.09 33.05 -10.04
C THR A 237 -17.27 32.42 -9.30
N PHE A 238 -17.27 31.06 -9.22
CA PHE A 238 -18.35 30.36 -8.50
C PHE A 238 -18.37 30.66 -7.02
N ASN A 239 -17.23 30.95 -6.43
CA ASN A 239 -17.13 31.24 -5.01
C ASN A 239 -17.46 32.72 -4.63
N GLN A 240 -17.74 33.57 -5.60
CA GLN A 240 -18.05 34.98 -5.33
C GLN A 240 -19.44 35.16 -4.74
N PRO A 241 -19.58 35.95 -3.66
CA PRO A 241 -20.84 36.07 -2.93
C PRO A 241 -22.02 36.70 -3.73
N ASN A 242 -21.72 37.39 -4.82
CA ASN A 242 -22.72 38.15 -5.58
C ASN A 242 -23.07 37.53 -6.93
N SER A 243 -22.71 36.28 -7.16
CA SER A 243 -23.08 35.59 -8.40
C SER A 243 -24.57 35.29 -8.38
N LYS A 244 -25.27 35.61 -9.46
CA LYS A 244 -26.67 35.22 -9.66
C LYS A 244 -26.88 33.71 -9.71
N LYS A 245 -25.79 32.94 -9.81
CA LYS A 245 -25.76 31.50 -9.72
C LYS A 245 -25.13 31.13 -8.39
N GLN A 246 -25.95 30.78 -7.44
CA GLN A 246 -25.48 30.34 -6.14
C GLN A 246 -25.20 28.86 -6.19
N TYR A 247 -23.96 28.52 -5.90
CA TYR A 247 -23.58 27.14 -5.68
C TYR A 247 -23.63 26.84 -4.17
N SER A 248 -23.97 25.63 -3.84
CA SER A 248 -24.25 25.24 -2.45
C SER A 248 -23.08 25.45 -1.51
N GLN A 249 -21.87 25.45 -2.01
CA GLN A 249 -20.65 25.50 -1.21
C GLN A 249 -19.52 26.13 -2.01
N LYS A 250 -18.41 26.42 -1.30
CA LYS A 250 -17.17 26.87 -1.92
C LYS A 250 -16.36 25.71 -2.42
N TYR A 251 -15.77 25.87 -3.60
CA TYR A 251 -14.85 24.91 -4.19
C TYR A 251 -13.42 25.38 -3.99
N ARG A 252 -12.52 24.47 -3.61
CA ARG A 252 -11.12 24.81 -3.42
C ARG A 252 -10.46 25.13 -4.76
N ILE A 253 -9.64 26.16 -4.75
CA ILE A 253 -8.81 26.54 -5.89
C ILE A 253 -7.55 25.67 -5.89
N ARG A 254 -7.11 25.24 -7.06
CA ARG A 254 -5.98 24.33 -7.17
C ARG A 254 -4.63 24.99 -7.28
N THR A 255 -4.58 26.20 -7.75
CA THR A 255 -3.40 27.03 -7.68
C THR A 255 -3.29 27.62 -6.29
N LYS A 256 -2.15 27.51 -5.67
CA LYS A 256 -1.90 28.12 -4.38
C LYS A 256 -0.58 28.86 -4.34
N GLU A 257 -0.55 29.82 -3.43
CA GLU A 257 0.50 30.80 -3.25
C GLU A 257 1.79 30.23 -2.63
N ASP A 258 1.75 29.02 -2.08
CA ASP A 258 2.81 28.47 -1.23
C ASP A 258 3.99 27.85 -1.98
N ASP A 259 3.88 27.65 -3.29
CA ASP A 259 4.99 27.13 -4.10
C ASP A 259 5.01 27.73 -5.52
N ASN A 260 5.16 29.03 -5.60
CA ASN A 260 5.21 29.76 -6.89
C ASN A 260 3.97 29.54 -7.77
N ASP A 261 2.79 29.49 -7.17
CA ASP A 261 1.50 29.32 -7.86
C ASP A 261 1.40 28.07 -8.74
N LYS A 262 2.14 27.02 -8.38
CA LYS A 262 2.09 25.77 -9.15
C LYS A 262 0.80 25.01 -8.91
N PRO A 263 0.23 24.42 -9.97
CA PRO A 263 -0.98 23.63 -9.87
C PRO A 263 -0.82 22.44 -8.92
N ARG A 264 -1.90 22.12 -8.22
CA ARG A 264 -2.01 20.95 -7.38
C ARG A 264 -2.89 19.92 -8.04
N ASP A 265 -2.24 18.96 -8.65
CA ASP A 265 -2.91 17.98 -9.49
C ASP A 265 -3.34 16.73 -8.74
N LEU A 266 -2.81 16.51 -7.54
CA LEU A 266 -3.09 15.33 -6.72
C LEU A 266 -3.67 15.76 -5.38
N GLY A 267 -4.53 14.90 -4.81
CA GLY A 267 -4.92 15.01 -3.41
C GLY A 267 -3.82 14.50 -2.49
N ASP A 268 -4.11 14.47 -1.20
CA ASP A 268 -3.19 13.92 -0.19
C ASP A 268 -2.99 12.42 -0.39
N ILE A 269 -1.73 12.02 -0.47
CA ILE A 269 -1.31 10.62 -0.45
C ILE A 269 -0.86 10.33 0.98
N VAL A 270 -1.61 9.51 1.71
CA VAL A 270 -1.39 9.26 3.14
C VAL A 270 -0.89 7.84 3.38
N ASN A 271 -1.77 6.86 3.28
CA ASN A 271 -1.45 5.46 3.53
C ASN A 271 -1.26 4.65 2.24
N SER A 272 -1.70 5.20 1.11
CA SER A 272 -1.50 4.55 -0.17
C SER A 272 -0.02 4.51 -0.54
N PRO A 273 0.48 3.39 -1.04
CA PRO A 273 1.84 3.31 -1.55
C PRO A 273 1.98 4.04 -2.89
N ILE A 274 3.20 4.25 -3.30
CA ILE A 274 3.56 4.56 -4.68
C ILE A 274 4.39 3.40 -5.21
N THR A 275 4.04 2.87 -6.38
CA THR A 275 4.65 1.65 -6.91
C THR A 275 4.94 1.82 -8.39
N ALA A 276 6.11 1.34 -8.82
CA ALA A 276 6.55 1.35 -10.21
C ALA A 276 6.74 -0.08 -10.70
N VAL A 277 6.04 -0.45 -11.76
CA VAL A 277 6.15 -1.76 -12.42
C VAL A 277 5.99 -1.60 -13.92
N GLY A 278 6.92 -2.13 -14.69
CA GLY A 278 6.77 -2.27 -16.15
C GLY A 278 6.48 -0.99 -16.92
N GLY A 279 7.05 0.13 -16.53
CA GLY A 279 6.80 1.42 -17.15
C GLY A 279 5.54 2.14 -16.69
N TYR A 280 4.86 1.60 -15.67
CA TYR A 280 3.75 2.24 -14.99
C TYR A 280 4.13 2.67 -13.58
N LEU A 281 3.57 3.78 -13.16
CA LEU A 281 3.68 4.29 -11.80
C LEU A 281 2.26 4.53 -11.29
N ALA A 282 1.94 4.01 -10.13
CA ALA A 282 0.60 4.11 -9.57
C ALA A 282 0.63 4.55 -8.11
N THR A 283 -0.36 5.31 -7.74
CA THR A 283 -0.67 5.69 -6.36
C THR A 283 -2.15 5.99 -6.23
N SER A 284 -2.61 6.21 -5.03
CA SER A 284 -3.97 6.70 -4.80
C SER A 284 -3.98 7.80 -3.75
N ALA A 285 -5.02 8.60 -3.74
CA ALA A 285 -5.03 9.83 -2.95
C ALA A 285 -6.39 10.11 -2.32
N ASN A 286 -6.40 11.04 -1.37
CA ASN A 286 -7.60 11.46 -0.67
C ASN A 286 -8.49 12.44 -1.45
N ASP A 287 -8.20 12.63 -2.72
CA ASP A 287 -9.13 13.24 -3.67
C ASP A 287 -10.17 12.25 -4.22
N GLY A 288 -10.13 11.01 -3.76
CA GLY A 288 -11.02 9.94 -4.19
C GLY A 288 -10.57 9.22 -5.45
N MET A 289 -9.32 9.32 -5.83
CA MET A 289 -8.82 8.82 -7.11
C MET A 289 -7.62 7.90 -6.98
N VAL A 290 -7.59 6.91 -7.87
CA VAL A 290 -6.41 6.13 -8.22
C VAL A 290 -5.74 6.83 -9.39
N HIS A 291 -4.45 7.14 -9.26
CA HIS A 291 -3.68 7.83 -10.31
C HIS A 291 -2.67 6.90 -10.94
N ILE A 292 -2.75 6.76 -12.25
CA ILE A 292 -1.86 5.88 -13.02
C ILE A 292 -1.09 6.69 -14.04
N PHE A 293 0.23 6.67 -13.89
CA PHE A 293 1.20 7.31 -14.75
C PHE A 293 1.83 6.26 -15.66
N LYS A 294 2.06 6.62 -16.90
CA LYS A 294 2.74 5.76 -17.84
C LYS A 294 4.00 6.44 -18.35
N LYS A 295 5.07 5.65 -18.46
CA LYS A 295 6.31 6.12 -19.04
C LYS A 295 6.10 6.52 -20.50
N ASN A 296 6.58 7.70 -20.85
CA ASN A 296 6.66 8.19 -22.20
C ASN A 296 7.74 7.41 -22.97
N GLY A 297 7.55 7.13 -24.24
CA GLY A 297 8.50 6.38 -25.07
C GLY A 297 9.85 7.05 -25.34
N GLY A 298 10.19 8.13 -24.64
CA GLY A 298 11.45 8.82 -24.74
C GLY A 298 12.62 8.13 -24.04
N SER A 299 13.80 8.69 -24.19
CA SER A 299 15.03 8.16 -23.58
C SER A 299 15.19 8.44 -22.08
N ASP A 300 14.42 9.36 -21.53
CA ASP A 300 14.46 9.68 -20.09
C ASP A 300 13.57 8.71 -19.31
N GLU A 301 14.19 7.93 -18.44
CA GLU A 301 13.51 6.95 -17.57
C GLU A 301 12.57 7.59 -16.53
N ARG A 302 12.62 8.91 -16.38
CA ARG A 302 11.77 9.69 -15.48
C ARG A 302 10.62 10.40 -16.21
N SER A 303 10.45 10.15 -17.48
CA SER A 303 9.42 10.79 -18.30
C SER A 303 8.09 10.04 -18.15
N TYR A 304 7.31 10.42 -17.16
CA TYR A 304 6.00 9.84 -16.86
C TYR A 304 4.88 10.85 -17.10
N ASN A 305 3.79 10.39 -17.69
CA ASN A 305 2.57 11.17 -17.86
C ASN A 305 1.43 10.54 -17.06
N LEU A 306 0.68 11.37 -16.36
CA LEU A 306 -0.57 10.92 -15.76
C LEU A 306 -1.57 10.60 -16.87
N LYS A 307 -1.92 9.33 -17.00
CA LYS A 307 -2.84 8.85 -18.05
C LYS A 307 -4.26 8.68 -17.57
N LEU A 308 -4.41 8.19 -16.33
CA LEU A 308 -5.72 7.83 -15.79
C LEU A 308 -5.83 8.28 -14.34
N SER A 309 -6.96 8.89 -14.03
CA SER A 309 -7.46 9.04 -12.66
C SER A 309 -8.78 8.30 -12.55
N TYR A 310 -8.83 7.26 -11.75
CA TYR A 310 -9.98 6.38 -11.60
C TYR A 310 -10.66 6.60 -10.26
N ILE A 311 -11.98 6.77 -10.29
CA ILE A 311 -12.81 6.95 -9.09
C ILE A 311 -13.67 5.70 -8.89
N PRO A 312 -13.39 4.89 -7.87
CA PRO A 312 -14.27 3.76 -7.49
C PRO A 312 -15.49 4.28 -6.72
N GLY A 313 -16.38 4.98 -7.42
CA GLY A 313 -17.42 5.83 -6.84
C GLY A 313 -18.48 5.14 -6.00
N THR A 314 -18.67 3.82 -6.18
CA THR A 314 -19.69 3.06 -5.46
C THR A 314 -19.20 2.42 -4.18
N MET A 315 -18.02 2.76 -3.72
CA MET A 315 -17.42 2.17 -2.51
C MET A 315 -18.20 2.55 -1.24
N PRO A 316 -18.78 1.59 -0.53
CA PRO A 316 -19.52 1.86 0.71
C PRO A 316 -18.60 2.38 1.81
N ARG A 317 -19.08 3.36 2.54
CA ARG A 317 -18.37 3.96 3.67
C ARG A 317 -19.34 4.67 4.61
N LYS A 318 -18.85 5.08 5.73
CA LYS A 318 -19.56 6.01 6.62
C LYS A 318 -19.12 7.44 6.35
N ASP A 319 -20.05 8.37 6.37
CA ASP A 319 -19.70 9.78 6.34
C ASP A 319 -19.23 10.27 7.73
N ILE A 320 -18.90 11.54 7.84
CA ILE A 320 -18.41 12.13 9.11
C ILE A 320 -19.43 12.07 10.24
N GLU A 321 -20.71 11.98 9.92
CA GLU A 321 -21.81 11.88 10.87
C GLU A 321 -22.17 10.43 11.23
N GLY A 322 -21.49 9.47 10.60
CA GLY A 322 -21.72 8.05 10.80
C GLY A 322 -22.86 7.46 9.96
N ASN A 323 -23.38 8.20 9.00
CA ASN A 323 -24.41 7.71 8.09
C ASN A 323 -23.81 6.90 6.94
N ASP A 324 -24.60 5.98 6.38
CA ASP A 324 -24.18 5.24 5.19
C ASP A 324 -23.98 6.18 4.00
N SER A 325 -22.87 6.01 3.33
CA SER A 325 -22.44 6.82 2.20
C SER A 325 -21.67 5.98 1.20
N ASP A 326 -21.20 6.60 0.14
CA ASP A 326 -20.22 6.03 -0.77
C ASP A 326 -19.22 7.10 -1.20
N LEU A 327 -18.18 6.69 -1.92
CA LEU A 327 -17.11 7.61 -2.30
C LEU A 327 -17.63 8.74 -3.19
N ALA A 328 -18.54 8.45 -4.13
CA ALA A 328 -19.12 9.47 -5.01
C ALA A 328 -19.90 10.54 -4.23
N LYS A 329 -20.66 10.13 -3.22
CA LYS A 329 -21.43 11.07 -2.35
C LYS A 329 -20.54 11.99 -1.55
N GLU A 330 -19.26 11.69 -1.42
CA GLU A 330 -18.32 12.54 -0.68
C GLU A 330 -17.40 13.36 -1.57
N LEU A 331 -17.49 13.25 -2.89
CA LEU A 331 -16.68 14.04 -3.82
C LEU A 331 -16.86 15.54 -3.60
N ARG A 332 -18.08 15.97 -3.28
CA ARG A 332 -18.41 17.36 -2.98
C ARG A 332 -17.64 17.85 -1.75
N ALA A 333 -17.58 17.04 -0.71
CA ALA A 333 -16.84 17.37 0.50
C ALA A 333 -15.32 17.46 0.24
N PHE A 334 -14.78 16.59 -0.59
CA PHE A 334 -13.38 16.70 -0.99
C PHE A 334 -13.09 17.98 -1.78
N ALA A 335 -14.02 18.40 -2.63
CA ALA A 335 -13.88 19.62 -3.40
C ALA A 335 -13.92 20.89 -2.55
N GLU A 336 -14.59 20.87 -1.41
CA GLU A 336 -14.65 21.99 -0.48
C GLU A 336 -13.52 21.99 0.53
N LYS A 337 -13.32 20.88 1.21
CA LYS A 337 -12.46 20.81 2.40
C LYS A 337 -11.17 20.04 2.19
N GLY A 338 -11.11 19.20 1.18
CA GLY A 338 -10.01 18.28 0.99
C GLY A 338 -9.97 17.21 2.07
N TYR A 339 -8.76 16.79 2.44
CA TYR A 339 -8.57 15.88 3.55
C TYR A 339 -8.70 16.62 4.86
N VAL A 340 -9.70 16.24 5.63
CA VAL A 340 -9.94 16.78 6.98
C VAL A 340 -10.18 15.59 7.92
N GLY A 341 -9.25 15.33 8.81
CA GLY A 341 -9.39 14.26 9.80
C GLY A 341 -9.65 12.89 9.15
N ASP A 342 -10.82 12.34 9.39
CA ASP A 342 -11.19 10.97 8.97
C ASP A 342 -11.78 10.88 7.55
N ARG A 343 -11.70 11.93 6.75
CA ARG A 343 -12.24 11.95 5.39
C ARG A 343 -11.25 11.42 4.38
N TYR A 344 -11.04 10.12 4.40
CA TYR A 344 -10.18 9.46 3.43
C TYR A 344 -10.90 9.28 2.10
N GLY A 345 -10.15 9.37 1.01
CA GLY A 345 -10.59 9.01 -0.33
C GLY A 345 -10.21 7.58 -0.67
N VAL A 346 -9.31 7.40 -1.63
CA VAL A 346 -8.69 6.10 -1.89
C VAL A 346 -7.36 6.05 -1.14
N ASP A 347 -7.28 5.22 -0.12
CA ASP A 347 -6.20 5.27 0.89
C ASP A 347 -5.53 3.90 1.11
N GLY A 348 -6.01 2.87 0.46
CA GLY A 348 -5.52 1.51 0.66
C GLY A 348 -4.28 1.16 -0.16
N GLY A 349 -3.69 0.04 0.19
CA GLY A 349 -2.65 -0.59 -0.60
C GLY A 349 -3.20 -1.19 -1.88
N PHE A 350 -2.33 -1.40 -2.83
CA PHE A 350 -2.65 -2.04 -4.10
C PHE A 350 -1.45 -2.83 -4.60
N VAL A 351 -1.71 -3.67 -5.58
CA VAL A 351 -0.69 -4.46 -6.27
C VAL A 351 -0.81 -4.26 -7.77
N LEU A 352 0.33 -4.07 -8.42
CA LEU A 352 0.47 -4.10 -9.87
C LEU A 352 1.08 -5.44 -10.28
N ARG A 353 0.44 -6.15 -11.18
CA ARG A 353 0.95 -7.42 -11.66
C ARG A 353 0.96 -7.47 -13.17
N ARG A 354 2.17 -7.45 -13.74
CA ARG A 354 2.40 -7.69 -15.16
C ARG A 354 2.60 -9.18 -15.38
N ILE A 355 1.82 -9.77 -16.26
CA ILE A 355 1.87 -11.18 -16.59
C ILE A 355 2.34 -11.34 -18.02
N THR A 356 3.42 -12.07 -18.20
CA THR A 356 4.04 -12.31 -19.48
C THR A 356 4.03 -13.81 -19.83
N ASP A 357 4.09 -14.10 -21.12
CA ASP A 357 4.29 -15.47 -21.61
C ASP A 357 5.78 -15.86 -21.60
N ASP A 358 6.08 -17.07 -22.06
CA ASP A 358 7.45 -17.61 -22.14
C ASP A 358 8.38 -16.81 -23.04
N GLN A 359 7.83 -15.98 -23.92
CA GLN A 359 8.58 -15.11 -24.84
C GLN A 359 8.61 -13.65 -24.37
N ASP A 360 8.32 -13.41 -23.10
CA ASP A 360 8.28 -12.09 -22.47
C ASP A 360 7.24 -11.13 -23.08
N ARG A 361 6.23 -11.69 -23.76
CA ARG A 361 5.11 -10.91 -24.28
C ARG A 361 4.07 -10.70 -23.17
N GLN A 362 3.65 -9.45 -23.02
CA GLN A 362 2.64 -9.10 -22.04
C GLN A 362 1.28 -9.72 -22.40
N LYS A 363 0.72 -10.53 -21.50
CA LYS A 363 -0.61 -11.11 -21.62
C LYS A 363 -1.64 -10.34 -20.80
N HIS A 364 -1.26 -9.92 -19.63
CA HIS A 364 -2.12 -9.16 -18.72
C HIS A 364 -1.29 -8.12 -17.96
N PHE A 365 -1.97 -7.08 -17.55
CA PHE A 365 -1.40 -6.13 -16.60
C PHE A 365 -2.51 -5.68 -15.65
N PHE A 366 -2.57 -6.31 -14.48
CA PHE A 366 -3.60 -6.06 -13.51
C PHE A 366 -3.15 -5.08 -12.43
N MET A 367 -4.09 -4.25 -12.00
CA MET A 367 -4.00 -3.55 -10.73
C MET A 367 -5.20 -3.95 -9.88
N PHE A 368 -4.94 -4.36 -8.65
CA PHE A 368 -5.99 -4.63 -7.67
C PHE A 368 -5.67 -3.86 -6.40
N GLY A 369 -6.61 -3.05 -5.95
CA GLY A 369 -6.39 -2.15 -4.83
C GLY A 369 -7.52 -2.18 -3.81
N ALA A 370 -7.14 -1.95 -2.56
CA ALA A 370 -8.02 -1.77 -1.42
C ALA A 370 -8.30 -0.29 -1.18
N MET A 371 -9.30 0.01 -0.38
CA MET A 371 -9.75 1.39 -0.15
C MET A 371 -9.14 2.04 1.11
N GLY A 372 -8.46 1.24 1.95
CA GLY A 372 -7.97 1.76 3.21
C GLY A 372 -9.11 2.24 4.12
N LEU A 373 -8.89 3.35 4.79
CA LEU A 373 -9.94 3.99 5.59
C LEU A 373 -10.98 4.73 4.74
N GLY A 374 -10.82 4.73 3.44
CA GLY A 374 -11.73 5.39 2.50
C GLY A 374 -12.92 4.57 2.04
N GLY A 375 -13.01 3.30 2.39
CA GLY A 375 -14.16 2.50 1.97
C GLY A 375 -14.04 1.01 2.28
N ARG A 376 -15.17 0.32 2.11
CA ARG A 376 -15.33 -1.12 2.36
C ARG A 376 -15.38 -1.88 1.05
N GLY A 377 -14.27 -1.97 0.39
CA GLY A 377 -14.23 -2.63 -0.90
C GLY A 377 -12.85 -2.63 -1.54
N ALA A 378 -12.85 -2.97 -2.81
CA ALA A 378 -11.65 -3.01 -3.63
C ALA A 378 -12.01 -2.73 -5.09
N TYR A 379 -11.01 -2.45 -5.89
CA TYR A 379 -11.16 -2.22 -7.33
C TYR A 379 -10.15 -3.05 -8.11
N ALA A 380 -10.54 -3.46 -9.31
CA ALA A 380 -9.67 -4.17 -10.24
C ALA A 380 -9.60 -3.41 -11.56
N LEU A 381 -8.39 -3.19 -12.04
CA LEU A 381 -8.12 -2.48 -13.29
C LEU A 381 -7.29 -3.36 -14.23
N ASP A 382 -7.59 -3.24 -15.53
CA ASP A 382 -6.78 -3.79 -16.61
C ASP A 382 -6.00 -2.65 -17.28
N LEU A 383 -4.73 -2.52 -16.95
CA LEU A 383 -3.90 -1.42 -17.44
C LEU A 383 -3.52 -1.56 -18.91
N THR A 384 -3.75 -2.71 -19.54
CA THR A 384 -3.52 -2.87 -20.99
C THR A 384 -4.45 -2.01 -21.82
N LYS A 385 -5.57 -1.59 -21.23
CA LYS A 385 -6.59 -0.78 -21.90
C LYS A 385 -6.45 0.72 -21.71
N ILE A 386 -5.39 1.16 -21.06
CA ILE A 386 -5.23 2.57 -20.70
C ILE A 386 -5.09 3.49 -21.91
N ASP A 387 -4.56 3.00 -23.03
CA ASP A 387 -4.40 3.74 -24.28
C ASP A 387 -5.53 3.46 -25.28
N ASN A 388 -6.53 2.67 -24.92
CA ASN A 388 -7.64 2.34 -25.78
C ASN A 388 -8.59 3.52 -25.97
N SER A 389 -9.24 3.58 -27.13
CA SER A 389 -10.29 4.56 -27.37
C SER A 389 -11.48 4.39 -26.43
N ASN A 390 -11.75 3.16 -25.96
CA ASN A 390 -12.72 2.85 -24.94
C ASN A 390 -12.04 2.70 -23.56
N LEU A 391 -11.68 3.82 -22.98
CA LEU A 391 -10.96 3.85 -21.70
C LEU A 391 -11.77 3.28 -20.52
N THR A 392 -13.09 3.30 -20.61
CA THR A 392 -13.95 2.74 -19.54
C THR A 392 -13.70 1.25 -19.31
N GLY A 393 -13.19 0.55 -20.31
CA GLY A 393 -12.79 -0.86 -20.21
C GLY A 393 -11.61 -1.12 -19.25
N VAL A 394 -10.90 -0.09 -18.82
CA VAL A 394 -9.84 -0.21 -17.79
C VAL A 394 -10.43 -0.69 -16.47
N SER A 395 -11.64 -0.26 -16.13
CA SER A 395 -12.33 -0.73 -14.91
C SER A 395 -12.92 -2.12 -15.15
N MET A 396 -12.32 -3.12 -14.50
CA MET A 396 -12.78 -4.50 -14.63
C MET A 396 -13.98 -4.75 -13.75
N PHE A 397 -13.84 -4.55 -12.46
CA PHE A 397 -14.91 -4.69 -11.47
C PHE A 397 -14.53 -3.98 -10.16
N ASP A 398 -15.53 -3.71 -9.36
CA ASP A 398 -15.38 -3.31 -7.97
C ASP A 398 -15.87 -4.43 -7.05
N VAL A 399 -15.26 -4.52 -5.88
CA VAL A 399 -15.71 -5.39 -4.79
C VAL A 399 -16.36 -4.52 -3.73
N LYS A 400 -17.53 -4.89 -3.28
CA LYS A 400 -18.29 -4.21 -2.23
C LYS A 400 -19.12 -5.20 -1.43
N ASN A 401 -19.63 -4.76 -0.29
CA ASN A 401 -20.50 -5.60 0.53
C ASN A 401 -21.75 -6.04 -0.26
N GLU A 402 -22.04 -7.33 -0.17
CA GLU A 402 -23.23 -7.93 -0.74
C GLU A 402 -23.91 -8.79 0.32
N SER A 403 -25.14 -8.43 0.64
CA SER A 403 -25.96 -9.19 1.58
C SER A 403 -26.57 -10.45 0.98
N LYS A 404 -26.63 -10.52 -0.35
CA LYS A 404 -27.21 -11.64 -1.11
C LYS A 404 -26.12 -12.43 -1.82
N ASN A 405 -26.38 -13.71 -2.06
CA ASN A 405 -25.61 -14.67 -2.86
C ASN A 405 -24.29 -15.16 -2.26
N ASN A 406 -23.36 -14.30 -1.85
CA ASN A 406 -22.04 -14.73 -1.40
C ASN A 406 -21.70 -14.28 0.01
N GLY A 407 -22.54 -13.45 0.64
CA GLY A 407 -22.33 -12.99 2.00
C GLY A 407 -21.02 -12.21 2.18
N VAL A 408 -20.67 -11.35 1.22
CA VAL A 408 -19.46 -10.52 1.30
C VAL A 408 -19.69 -9.46 2.37
N LYS A 409 -18.94 -9.56 3.46
CA LYS A 409 -18.96 -8.62 4.58
C LYS A 409 -17.57 -8.08 4.83
N LEU A 410 -17.31 -6.92 4.28
CA LEU A 410 -16.04 -6.23 4.43
C LEU A 410 -16.16 -5.14 5.47
N GLY A 411 -15.11 -5.00 6.26
CA GLY A 411 -14.82 -3.77 6.97
C GLY A 411 -14.05 -2.80 6.05
N TYR A 412 -13.48 -1.76 6.62
CA TYR A 412 -12.56 -0.90 5.90
C TYR A 412 -11.33 -1.70 5.47
N THR A 413 -11.06 -1.71 4.18
CA THR A 413 -10.03 -2.55 3.59
C THR A 413 -8.66 -1.91 3.68
N VAL A 414 -8.19 -1.80 4.90
CA VAL A 414 -6.84 -1.31 5.21
C VAL A 414 -5.83 -2.40 4.91
N GLY A 415 -4.79 -2.05 4.20
CA GLY A 415 -3.72 -2.96 3.86
C GLY A 415 -3.56 -3.16 2.35
N THR A 416 -2.84 -4.18 1.99
CA THR A 416 -2.47 -4.46 0.60
C THR A 416 -2.99 -5.82 0.18
N PRO A 417 -3.86 -5.90 -0.83
CA PRO A 417 -4.25 -7.17 -1.44
C PRO A 417 -3.11 -7.76 -2.27
N GLN A 418 -3.29 -8.98 -2.73
CA GLN A 418 -2.31 -9.66 -3.56
C GLN A 418 -2.95 -10.21 -4.83
N ILE A 419 -2.14 -10.44 -5.85
CA ILE A 419 -2.51 -11.14 -7.08
C ILE A 419 -1.62 -12.37 -7.22
N GLY A 420 -2.20 -13.50 -7.57
CA GLY A 420 -1.47 -14.72 -7.80
C GLY A 420 -2.21 -15.70 -8.70
N LYS A 421 -1.46 -16.62 -9.28
CA LYS A 421 -2.02 -17.72 -10.06
C LYS A 421 -2.39 -18.86 -9.12
N ILE A 422 -3.61 -19.35 -9.23
CA ILE A 422 -4.10 -20.46 -8.41
C ILE A 422 -3.98 -21.80 -9.14
N ARG A 423 -4.23 -22.90 -8.42
CA ARG A 423 -3.93 -24.26 -8.91
C ARG A 423 -4.70 -24.65 -10.18
N ASN A 424 -5.87 -24.11 -10.40
CA ASN A 424 -6.62 -24.35 -11.64
C ASN A 424 -6.16 -23.53 -12.86
N GLY A 425 -5.08 -22.74 -12.71
CA GLY A 425 -4.49 -21.95 -13.78
C GLY A 425 -5.04 -20.52 -13.91
N LYS A 426 -6.05 -20.14 -13.14
CA LYS A 426 -6.61 -18.81 -13.16
C LYS A 426 -5.76 -17.83 -12.36
N TYR A 427 -5.76 -16.58 -12.76
CA TYR A 427 -5.23 -15.48 -11.96
C TYR A 427 -6.31 -14.95 -11.03
N ALA A 428 -5.95 -14.75 -9.79
CA ALA A 428 -6.88 -14.34 -8.76
C ALA A 428 -6.35 -13.18 -7.92
N ALA A 429 -7.27 -12.38 -7.40
CA ALA A 429 -7.00 -11.35 -6.42
C ALA A 429 -7.41 -11.85 -5.03
N PHE A 430 -6.55 -11.58 -4.05
CA PHE A 430 -6.72 -12.01 -2.66
C PHE A 430 -6.91 -10.77 -1.80
N LEU A 431 -8.10 -10.63 -1.25
CA LEU A 431 -8.50 -9.49 -0.44
C LEU A 431 -8.85 -9.94 0.96
N ALA A 432 -8.16 -9.40 1.94
CA ALA A 432 -8.53 -9.56 3.34
C ALA A 432 -9.77 -8.71 3.67
N SER A 433 -10.59 -9.20 4.59
CA SER A 433 -11.87 -8.58 4.93
C SER A 433 -11.78 -7.20 5.56
N GLY A 434 -10.59 -6.78 6.02
CA GLY A 434 -10.42 -5.46 6.64
C GLY A 434 -11.04 -5.36 8.03
N TYR A 435 -11.25 -4.14 8.50
CA TYR A 435 -11.60 -3.87 9.89
C TYR A 435 -12.91 -3.12 10.03
N ALA A 436 -13.70 -3.48 11.04
CA ALA A 436 -14.78 -2.61 11.51
C ALA A 436 -14.19 -1.32 12.12
N ALA A 437 -14.87 -0.19 11.89
CA ALA A 437 -14.29 1.13 12.17
C ALA A 437 -14.03 1.42 13.65
N LYS A 438 -14.77 0.81 14.58
CA LYS A 438 -14.72 1.19 16.01
C LYS A 438 -14.49 0.02 16.94
N ASP A 439 -15.05 -1.15 16.69
CA ASP A 439 -15.01 -2.28 17.61
C ASP A 439 -14.23 -3.46 17.04
N ILE A 440 -13.40 -4.07 17.86
CA ILE A 440 -12.66 -5.29 17.49
C ILE A 440 -13.62 -6.43 17.17
N VAL A 441 -14.73 -6.50 17.90
CA VAL A 441 -15.78 -7.48 17.65
C VAL A 441 -16.99 -6.75 17.10
N SER A 442 -17.20 -6.85 15.79
CA SER A 442 -18.34 -6.26 15.11
C SER A 442 -18.98 -7.32 14.21
N SER A 443 -20.32 -7.34 14.20
CA SER A 443 -21.09 -8.13 13.24
C SER A 443 -21.08 -7.53 11.83
N ASP A 444 -20.51 -6.34 11.65
CA ASP A 444 -20.53 -5.62 10.39
C ASP A 444 -19.56 -6.19 9.36
N ASN A 445 -18.58 -6.97 9.78
CA ASN A 445 -17.69 -7.68 8.87
C ASN A 445 -17.36 -9.09 9.36
N THR A 446 -16.96 -9.94 8.45
CA THR A 446 -16.49 -11.29 8.73
C THR A 446 -14.97 -11.34 8.60
N THR A 447 -14.28 -11.98 9.53
CA THR A 447 -12.83 -12.21 9.40
C THR A 447 -12.61 -13.31 8.36
N ALA A 448 -12.24 -12.93 7.15
CA ALA A 448 -12.14 -13.84 6.02
C ALA A 448 -11.17 -13.35 4.96
N LEU A 449 -10.69 -14.27 4.16
CA LEU A 449 -9.96 -14.00 2.92
C LEU A 449 -10.89 -14.24 1.73
N TYR A 450 -11.04 -13.24 0.88
CA TYR A 450 -11.87 -13.28 -0.32
C TYR A 450 -10.97 -13.44 -1.54
N VAL A 451 -11.31 -14.40 -2.40
CA VAL A 451 -10.53 -14.67 -3.61
C VAL A 451 -11.43 -14.45 -4.84
N TYR A 452 -11.01 -13.52 -5.70
CA TYR A 452 -11.75 -13.10 -6.89
C TYR A 452 -11.04 -13.49 -8.17
N ASP A 453 -11.81 -13.93 -9.16
CA ASP A 453 -11.30 -14.26 -10.50
C ASP A 453 -10.98 -12.98 -11.28
N LEU A 454 -9.74 -12.84 -11.73
CA LEU A 454 -9.31 -11.74 -12.60
C LEU A 454 -9.48 -12.08 -14.09
N GLY A 455 -9.85 -13.30 -14.42
CA GLY A 455 -10.09 -13.70 -15.80
C GLY A 455 -11.42 -13.15 -16.33
N ASN A 456 -11.46 -12.91 -17.63
CA ASN A 456 -12.69 -12.53 -18.39
C ASN A 456 -13.43 -11.28 -17.86
N GLY A 457 -12.79 -10.48 -17.02
CA GLY A 457 -13.31 -9.20 -16.53
C GLY A 457 -14.51 -9.28 -15.60
N GLY A 458 -14.94 -10.47 -15.20
CA GLY A 458 -16.19 -10.67 -14.49
C GLY A 458 -16.14 -10.45 -12.98
N GLY A 459 -15.00 -10.65 -12.35
CA GLY A 459 -14.84 -10.46 -10.91
C GLY A 459 -15.66 -11.40 -10.04
N SER A 460 -15.88 -12.64 -10.47
CA SER A 460 -16.62 -13.61 -9.68
C SER A 460 -15.83 -14.03 -8.44
N LEU A 461 -16.55 -14.16 -7.33
CA LEU A 461 -15.97 -14.68 -6.09
C LEU A 461 -15.69 -16.18 -6.23
N ILE A 462 -14.42 -16.54 -6.22
CA ILE A 462 -14.00 -17.95 -6.28
C ILE A 462 -14.27 -18.61 -4.94
N LYS A 463 -13.87 -17.98 -3.85
CA LYS A 463 -14.08 -18.50 -2.50
C LYS A 463 -13.99 -17.39 -1.46
N LYS A 464 -14.86 -17.49 -0.47
CA LYS A 464 -14.75 -16.81 0.83
C LYS A 464 -14.21 -17.83 1.83
N ILE A 465 -13.03 -17.59 2.38
CA ILE A 465 -12.43 -18.49 3.36
C ILE A 465 -12.49 -17.81 4.72
N GLU A 466 -13.40 -18.26 5.57
CA GLU A 466 -13.54 -17.71 6.92
C GLU A 466 -12.40 -18.18 7.81
N ALA A 467 -11.89 -17.26 8.62
CA ALA A 467 -10.86 -17.54 9.61
C ALA A 467 -11.50 -18.10 10.88
N PRO A 468 -11.13 -19.31 11.33
CA PRO A 468 -11.70 -19.89 12.55
C PRO A 468 -11.42 -19.04 13.79
N GLY A 469 -12.45 -18.67 14.52
CA GLY A 469 -12.33 -17.85 15.71
C GLY A 469 -11.83 -16.44 15.46
N GLY A 470 -12.02 -15.92 14.26
CA GLY A 470 -11.55 -14.60 13.83
C GLY A 470 -12.18 -13.46 14.60
N LYS A 471 -11.39 -12.44 14.91
CA LYS A 471 -11.80 -11.24 15.64
C LYS A 471 -11.26 -9.98 14.99
N GLY A 472 -12.15 -9.01 14.79
CA GLY A 472 -11.78 -7.67 14.38
C GLY A 472 -11.39 -7.49 12.92
N GLY A 473 -11.50 -8.53 12.11
CA GLY A 473 -11.21 -8.51 10.69
C GLY A 473 -9.79 -8.89 10.32
N LEU A 474 -9.64 -9.39 9.10
CA LEU A 474 -8.37 -9.91 8.59
C LEU A 474 -7.49 -8.78 8.03
N SER A 475 -6.20 -8.87 8.32
CA SER A 475 -5.15 -8.00 7.78
C SER A 475 -4.63 -8.51 6.44
N SER A 476 -3.72 -7.75 5.85
CA SER A 476 -3.08 -8.06 4.57
C SER A 476 -2.51 -9.47 4.51
N PRO A 477 -2.78 -10.22 3.43
CA PRO A 477 -2.23 -11.55 3.25
C PRO A 477 -0.82 -11.51 2.65
N THR A 478 -0.06 -12.55 2.93
CA THR A 478 1.18 -12.88 2.24
C THR A 478 1.01 -14.23 1.55
N LEU A 479 1.24 -14.26 0.25
CA LEU A 479 1.10 -15.46 -0.56
C LEU A 479 2.43 -16.24 -0.59
N VAL A 480 2.33 -17.55 -0.57
CA VAL A 480 3.48 -18.46 -0.64
C VAL A 480 3.29 -19.46 -1.77
N ASP A 481 4.27 -19.50 -2.64
CA ASP A 481 4.45 -20.55 -3.65
C ASP A 481 5.42 -21.58 -3.10
N LYS A 482 4.89 -22.65 -2.55
CA LYS A 482 5.66 -23.66 -1.85
C LYS A 482 6.62 -24.43 -2.76
N ASP A 483 6.15 -24.76 -3.96
CA ASP A 483 6.87 -25.64 -4.90
C ASP A 483 7.67 -24.83 -5.93
N LEU A 484 7.59 -23.52 -5.91
CA LEU A 484 8.23 -22.62 -6.87
C LEU A 484 7.79 -22.87 -8.32
N ASP A 485 6.56 -23.30 -8.49
CA ASP A 485 5.94 -23.54 -9.79
C ASP A 485 5.16 -22.33 -10.35
N GLY A 486 5.23 -21.20 -9.66
CA GLY A 486 4.51 -19.99 -10.02
C GLY A 486 3.06 -19.97 -9.56
N ILE A 487 2.62 -20.97 -8.80
CA ILE A 487 1.24 -21.13 -8.34
C ILE A 487 1.19 -20.97 -6.82
N VAL A 488 0.23 -20.20 -6.34
CA VAL A 488 0.04 -19.95 -4.91
C VAL A 488 -0.52 -21.19 -4.23
N ASP A 489 0.11 -21.63 -3.16
CA ASP A 489 -0.29 -22.79 -2.36
C ASP A 489 -0.85 -22.42 -1.01
N ILE A 490 -0.32 -21.36 -0.40
CA ILE A 490 -0.62 -20.95 0.98
C ILE A 490 -0.72 -19.44 1.04
N ALA A 491 -1.61 -18.95 1.89
CA ALA A 491 -1.60 -17.55 2.32
C ALA A 491 -1.52 -17.49 3.84
N TYR A 492 -0.83 -16.48 4.35
CA TYR A 492 -0.78 -16.16 5.78
C TYR A 492 -1.35 -14.77 5.99
N ALA A 493 -2.20 -14.64 6.99
CA ALA A 493 -2.74 -13.34 7.39
C ALA A 493 -3.14 -13.37 8.86
N GLY A 494 -2.93 -12.26 9.55
CA GLY A 494 -3.34 -12.08 10.92
C GLY A 494 -4.62 -11.28 11.07
N ASP A 495 -5.24 -11.32 12.24
CA ASP A 495 -6.40 -10.50 12.54
C ASP A 495 -6.13 -9.46 13.63
N ARG A 496 -7.04 -8.53 13.78
CA ARG A 496 -6.92 -7.46 14.77
C ARG A 496 -7.09 -7.98 16.21
N GLY A 497 -7.65 -9.16 16.39
CA GLY A 497 -7.76 -9.82 17.68
C GLY A 497 -6.49 -10.54 18.15
N GLY A 498 -5.52 -10.73 17.27
CA GLY A 498 -4.22 -11.29 17.60
C GLY A 498 -3.93 -12.70 17.09
N ASN A 499 -4.78 -13.26 16.27
CA ASN A 499 -4.56 -14.57 15.66
C ASN A 499 -3.82 -14.45 14.33
N MET A 500 -2.97 -15.44 14.04
CA MET A 500 -2.37 -15.63 12.72
C MET A 500 -2.92 -16.90 12.10
N TYR A 501 -3.30 -16.82 10.84
CA TYR A 501 -3.94 -17.91 10.11
C TYR A 501 -3.11 -18.36 8.93
N ARG A 502 -3.20 -19.65 8.67
CA ARG A 502 -2.74 -20.28 7.43
C ARG A 502 -3.95 -20.68 6.60
N PHE A 503 -3.98 -20.21 5.36
CA PHE A 503 -5.00 -20.54 4.37
C PHE A 503 -4.40 -21.54 3.39
N ASP A 504 -5.01 -22.72 3.28
CA ASP A 504 -4.59 -23.75 2.34
C ASP A 504 -5.32 -23.56 1.00
N LEU A 505 -4.54 -23.19 -0.02
CA LEU A 505 -4.99 -22.91 -1.39
C LEU A 505 -4.44 -23.93 -2.39
N SER A 506 -3.91 -25.05 -1.92
CA SER A 506 -3.19 -26.02 -2.72
C SER A 506 -4.10 -26.90 -3.60
N ASN A 507 -5.37 -27.00 -3.28
CA ASN A 507 -6.31 -27.81 -4.05
C ASN A 507 -6.81 -27.06 -5.28
N SER A 508 -6.91 -27.73 -6.42
CA SER A 508 -7.49 -27.16 -7.65
C SER A 508 -9.00 -26.90 -7.51
N ASP A 509 -9.67 -27.62 -6.62
CA ASP A 509 -11.06 -27.37 -6.24
C ASP A 509 -11.10 -26.38 -5.07
N SER A 510 -11.51 -25.17 -5.35
CA SER A 510 -11.57 -24.10 -4.35
C SER A 510 -12.54 -24.36 -3.20
N SER A 511 -13.53 -25.24 -3.39
CA SER A 511 -14.45 -25.63 -2.31
C SER A 511 -13.75 -26.35 -1.16
N LYS A 512 -12.56 -26.91 -1.42
CA LYS A 512 -11.75 -27.60 -0.44
C LYS A 512 -10.70 -26.70 0.25
N TRP A 513 -10.65 -25.43 -0.09
CA TRP A 513 -9.78 -24.50 0.59
C TRP A 513 -10.26 -24.26 2.01
N SER A 514 -9.31 -24.13 2.92
CA SER A 514 -9.60 -24.00 4.35
C SER A 514 -8.57 -23.11 5.04
N ALA A 515 -8.89 -22.72 6.25
CA ALA A 515 -7.99 -21.93 7.11
C ALA A 515 -7.77 -22.63 8.44
N LYS A 516 -6.58 -22.46 9.00
CA LYS A 516 -6.20 -22.92 10.34
C LYS A 516 -5.54 -21.80 11.11
N VAL A 517 -5.80 -21.77 12.41
CA VAL A 517 -5.06 -20.90 13.34
C VAL A 517 -3.71 -21.53 13.59
N ILE A 518 -2.63 -20.79 13.32
CA ILE A 518 -1.27 -21.23 13.66
C ILE A 518 -0.71 -20.53 14.90
N PHE A 519 -1.30 -19.39 15.26
CA PHE A 519 -0.91 -18.59 16.42
C PHE A 519 -2.14 -17.94 17.04
N GLU A 520 -2.27 -18.08 18.33
CA GLU A 520 -3.30 -17.40 19.13
C GLU A 520 -2.65 -16.43 20.10
N GLY A 521 -2.91 -15.15 19.91
CA GLY A 521 -2.49 -14.07 20.77
C GLY A 521 -3.64 -13.14 21.10
N ASP A 522 -3.32 -12.01 21.72
CA ASP A 522 -4.28 -11.01 22.17
C ASP A 522 -3.94 -9.58 21.73
N LYS A 523 -2.86 -9.42 21.00
CA LYS A 523 -2.43 -8.10 20.49
C LYS A 523 -2.73 -7.98 18.99
N PRO A 524 -3.18 -6.80 18.53
CA PRO A 524 -3.62 -6.65 17.14
C PRO A 524 -2.49 -6.89 16.14
N ILE A 525 -2.81 -7.62 15.07
CA ILE A 525 -1.93 -7.81 13.93
C ILE A 525 -2.53 -7.02 12.78
N THR A 526 -1.86 -5.96 12.36
CA THR A 526 -2.39 -5.01 11.37
C THR A 526 -1.51 -4.86 10.13
N SER A 527 -0.51 -5.71 9.99
CA SER A 527 0.36 -5.76 8.83
C SER A 527 0.52 -7.18 8.33
N ALA A 528 0.91 -7.32 7.06
CA ALA A 528 1.19 -8.62 6.48
C ALA A 528 2.42 -9.25 7.14
N PRO A 529 2.45 -10.57 7.32
CA PRO A 529 3.64 -11.25 7.79
C PRO A 529 4.68 -11.38 6.68
N ALA A 530 5.95 -11.42 7.05
CA ALA A 530 7.00 -11.91 6.19
C ALA A 530 7.16 -13.43 6.39
N VAL A 531 7.42 -14.15 5.33
CA VAL A 531 7.59 -15.60 5.37
C VAL A 531 8.97 -15.95 4.85
N SER A 532 9.71 -16.70 5.64
CA SER A 532 11.03 -17.21 5.26
C SER A 532 11.02 -18.73 5.32
N ARG A 533 11.67 -19.34 4.35
CA ARG A 533 11.79 -20.81 4.33
C ARG A 533 13.07 -21.26 5.01
N LEU A 534 12.93 -22.20 5.92
CA LEU A 534 14.01 -23.02 6.46
C LEU A 534 14.03 -24.38 5.75
N ALA A 535 15.03 -25.21 6.04
CA ALA A 535 15.21 -26.50 5.36
C ALA A 535 13.96 -27.40 5.38
N ASP A 536 13.24 -27.42 6.49
CA ASP A 536 12.11 -28.34 6.75
C ASP A 536 10.81 -27.61 7.17
N LYS A 537 10.85 -26.29 7.31
CA LYS A 537 9.74 -25.49 7.81
C LYS A 537 9.79 -24.07 7.28
N ARG A 538 8.73 -23.31 7.53
CA ARG A 538 8.68 -21.86 7.29
C ARG A 538 8.68 -21.11 8.60
N VAL A 539 9.23 -19.92 8.58
CA VAL A 539 9.10 -18.95 9.67
C VAL A 539 8.17 -17.86 9.21
N VAL A 540 7.10 -17.64 9.96
CA VAL A 540 6.15 -16.56 9.76
C VAL A 540 6.51 -15.45 10.74
N ILE A 541 6.96 -14.31 10.22
CA ILE A 541 7.47 -13.19 11.03
C ILE A 541 6.47 -12.05 10.95
N PHE A 542 6.01 -11.61 12.11
CA PHE A 542 5.05 -10.52 12.19
C PHE A 542 5.20 -9.77 13.51
N GLY A 543 4.83 -8.51 13.49
CA GLY A 543 4.76 -7.71 14.70
C GLY A 543 3.32 -7.40 15.06
N THR A 544 3.13 -6.87 16.26
CA THR A 544 1.83 -6.46 16.77
C THR A 544 1.76 -4.95 16.97
N GLY A 545 0.56 -4.43 17.00
CA GLY A 545 0.25 -3.03 17.18
C GLY A 545 -0.76 -2.53 16.16
N SER A 546 -1.34 -1.38 16.42
CA SER A 546 -2.35 -0.78 15.56
C SER A 546 -2.20 0.74 15.56
N ASP A 547 -2.40 1.34 14.38
CA ASP A 547 -2.46 2.78 14.15
C ASP A 547 -3.73 3.16 13.37
N LEU A 548 -4.81 2.41 13.56
CA LEU A 548 -6.05 2.58 12.79
C LEU A 548 -6.97 3.68 13.33
N SER A 549 -6.75 4.11 14.56
CA SER A 549 -7.50 5.18 15.21
C SER A 549 -6.57 6.07 16.02
N GLU A 550 -7.06 7.24 16.43
CA GLU A 550 -6.31 8.13 17.35
C GLU A 550 -6.00 7.45 18.68
N GLN A 551 -6.91 6.64 19.16
CA GLN A 551 -6.72 5.88 20.39
C GLN A 551 -5.60 4.85 20.24
N ASP A 552 -5.53 4.20 19.10
CA ASP A 552 -4.45 3.25 18.79
C ASP A 552 -3.09 3.93 18.79
N VAL A 553 -3.00 5.13 18.21
CA VAL A 553 -1.72 5.86 18.07
C VAL A 553 -1.10 6.19 19.43
N VAL A 554 -1.92 6.53 20.43
CA VAL A 554 -1.46 6.90 21.77
C VAL A 554 -1.41 5.70 22.73
N ASP A 555 -1.79 4.52 22.29
CA ASP A 555 -1.79 3.31 23.09
C ASP A 555 -0.36 2.92 23.47
N LYS A 556 -0.17 2.61 24.75
CA LYS A 556 1.09 2.22 25.34
C LYS A 556 1.16 0.75 25.73
N ASP A 557 0.18 -0.04 25.32
CA ASP A 557 0.17 -1.48 25.58
C ASP A 557 1.43 -2.16 25.05
N GLN A 558 1.82 -3.23 25.73
CA GLN A 558 2.97 -4.03 25.35
C GLN A 558 2.73 -4.71 24.00
N GLN A 559 3.62 -4.49 23.03
CA GLN A 559 3.60 -5.15 21.73
C GLN A 559 4.81 -6.06 21.55
N TYR A 560 4.73 -6.92 20.54
CA TYR A 560 5.69 -8.00 20.33
C TYR A 560 6.04 -8.15 18.85
N ILE A 561 7.19 -8.77 18.61
CA ILE A 561 7.56 -9.34 17.31
C ILE A 561 7.66 -10.85 17.48
N TYR A 562 7.01 -11.58 16.59
CA TYR A 562 6.97 -13.03 16.61
C TYR A 562 7.62 -13.62 15.36
N GLY A 563 8.33 -14.72 15.51
CA GLY A 563 8.72 -15.60 14.44
C GLY A 563 8.23 -17.00 14.72
N ILE A 564 7.17 -17.41 14.04
CA ILE A 564 6.47 -18.68 14.32
C ILE A 564 6.87 -19.70 13.27
N PHE A 565 7.25 -20.90 13.70
CA PHE A 565 7.51 -21.99 12.80
C PHE A 565 6.20 -22.61 12.31
N ASP A 566 6.08 -22.81 11.03
CA ASP A 566 4.99 -23.52 10.40
C ASP A 566 5.52 -24.63 9.52
N ASP A 567 5.00 -25.83 9.69
CA ASP A 567 5.31 -26.98 8.86
C ASP A 567 4.20 -27.24 7.82
N ASP A 568 4.51 -28.01 6.79
CA ASP A 568 3.53 -28.34 5.75
C ASP A 568 2.40 -29.23 6.24
N LYS A 569 2.55 -29.83 7.40
CA LYS A 569 1.55 -30.71 8.00
C LYS A 569 0.52 -29.95 8.84
N GLY A 570 0.77 -28.66 9.10
CA GLY A 570 -0.15 -27.82 9.89
C GLY A 570 -0.34 -28.33 11.33
N THR A 571 0.67 -28.97 11.88
CA THR A 571 0.61 -29.59 13.22
C THR A 571 1.05 -28.64 14.32
N VAL A 572 1.69 -27.53 13.97
CA VAL A 572 2.23 -26.58 14.93
C VAL A 572 1.21 -25.48 15.16
N LYS A 573 0.72 -25.35 16.38
CA LYS A 573 -0.09 -24.23 16.86
C LYS A 573 0.59 -23.63 18.06
N VAL A 574 0.73 -22.31 18.06
CA VAL A 574 1.31 -21.55 19.17
C VAL A 574 0.20 -20.77 19.86
N THR A 575 0.07 -20.95 21.17
CA THR A 575 -0.81 -20.14 22.01
C THR A 575 0.03 -19.42 23.06
N VAL A 576 -0.01 -18.10 23.05
CA VAL A 576 0.71 -17.28 24.03
C VAL A 576 -0.22 -16.80 25.14
N GLN A 577 0.35 -16.59 26.32
CA GLN A 577 -0.32 -15.96 27.45
C GLN A 577 0.46 -14.69 27.80
N ASN A 578 -0.23 -13.56 27.83
CA ASN A 578 0.40 -12.26 28.02
C ASN A 578 1.61 -12.04 27.08
N GLY A 579 1.46 -12.47 25.84
CA GLY A 579 2.43 -12.24 24.76
C GLY A 579 3.60 -13.23 24.69
N THR A 580 3.79 -14.11 25.65
CA THR A 580 4.94 -15.03 25.69
C THR A 580 4.52 -16.47 26.00
N GLY A 581 5.47 -17.39 26.00
CA GLY A 581 5.22 -18.80 26.23
C GLY A 581 4.91 -19.58 24.96
N GLY A 582 4.15 -20.67 25.06
CA GLY A 582 3.71 -21.47 23.90
C GLY A 582 4.82 -22.15 23.12
N GLY A 583 5.99 -22.37 23.70
CA GLY A 583 7.14 -22.95 23.02
C GLY A 583 8.00 -21.95 22.27
N LEU A 584 7.77 -20.65 22.48
CA LEU A 584 8.58 -19.57 21.91
C LEU A 584 9.74 -19.23 22.83
N LEU A 585 10.93 -19.13 22.26
CA LEU A 585 12.09 -18.60 22.97
C LEU A 585 11.96 -17.07 23.05
N GLU A 586 11.95 -16.54 24.26
CA GLU A 586 11.96 -15.13 24.47
C GLU A 586 13.34 -14.55 24.20
N GLN A 587 13.41 -13.66 23.20
CA GLN A 587 14.62 -12.90 22.89
C GLN A 587 14.46 -11.49 23.46
N VAL A 588 15.48 -11.03 24.14
CA VAL A 588 15.48 -9.70 24.75
C VAL A 588 16.40 -8.79 23.94
N LEU A 589 15.85 -7.65 23.52
CA LEU A 589 16.66 -6.56 23.00
C LEU A 589 17.36 -5.88 24.16
N LYS A 590 18.65 -6.15 24.33
CA LYS A 590 19.46 -5.46 25.33
C LYS A 590 20.13 -4.24 24.73
N GLU A 591 20.02 -3.15 25.42
CA GLU A 591 20.76 -1.94 25.11
C GLU A 591 21.99 -1.88 26.03
N GLU A 592 23.17 -2.09 25.45
CA GLU A 592 24.45 -1.92 26.12
C GLU A 592 25.30 -0.90 25.36
N ASN A 593 25.80 0.13 26.04
CA ASN A 593 26.57 1.18 25.41
C ASN A 593 25.92 1.78 24.16
N LYS A 594 24.62 2.07 24.24
CA LYS A 594 23.78 2.51 23.14
C LYS A 594 23.65 1.51 21.98
N THR A 595 23.79 0.24 22.27
CA THR A 595 23.78 -0.83 21.29
C THR A 595 22.71 -1.83 21.65
N LEU A 596 21.86 -2.20 20.68
CA LEU A 596 20.81 -3.19 20.87
C LEU A 596 21.33 -4.58 20.51
N PHE A 597 21.32 -5.50 21.46
CA PHE A 597 21.66 -6.91 21.23
C PHE A 597 20.44 -7.79 21.39
N LEU A 598 20.28 -8.78 20.50
CA LEU A 598 19.49 -9.94 20.85
C LEU A 598 20.29 -10.80 21.82
N ASN A 599 19.66 -11.19 22.93
CA ASN A 599 20.28 -12.10 23.87
C ASN A 599 20.49 -13.46 23.21
N LYS A 600 21.75 -13.88 23.08
CA LYS A 600 22.08 -15.18 22.53
C LYS A 600 21.70 -16.30 23.51
N GLY A 601 20.44 -16.74 23.45
CA GLY A 601 20.18 -18.13 23.83
C GLY A 601 20.78 -19.04 22.75
N SER A 602 21.08 -20.29 23.09
CA SER A 602 21.94 -21.17 22.32
C SER A 602 21.64 -21.28 20.83
N ASP A 603 20.40 -21.12 20.34
CA ASP A 603 20.06 -21.18 18.92
C ASP A 603 19.18 -20.06 18.41
N GLY A 604 18.87 -19.06 19.22
CA GLY A 604 18.04 -17.92 18.82
C GLY A 604 16.57 -18.25 18.60
N SER A 605 16.15 -19.49 18.74
CA SER A 605 14.76 -19.93 18.56
C SER A 605 14.39 -21.05 19.53
N GLY A 606 13.11 -21.06 19.95
CA GLY A 606 12.52 -22.17 20.70
C GLY A 606 12.05 -23.31 19.79
N SER A 607 11.31 -24.25 20.34
CA SER A 607 10.76 -25.38 19.58
C SER A 607 9.73 -24.94 18.54
N LYS A 608 9.01 -23.84 18.80
CA LYS A 608 7.95 -23.32 17.95
C LYS A 608 8.24 -21.92 17.39
N GLY A 609 9.39 -21.38 17.68
CA GLY A 609 9.80 -20.06 17.21
C GLY A 609 10.34 -19.17 18.32
N TRP A 610 10.24 -17.88 18.11
CA TRP A 610 10.79 -16.87 19.01
C TRP A 610 9.83 -15.69 19.18
N VAL A 611 10.02 -14.92 20.24
CA VAL A 611 9.29 -13.70 20.55
C VAL A 611 10.23 -12.63 21.08
N VAL A 612 9.99 -11.40 20.67
CA VAL A 612 10.69 -10.21 21.16
C VAL A 612 9.68 -9.25 21.75
N LYS A 613 9.91 -8.83 22.99
CA LYS A 613 9.13 -7.74 23.61
C LYS A 613 9.62 -6.40 23.10
N LEU A 614 8.70 -5.57 22.67
CA LEU A 614 8.97 -4.19 22.33
C LEU A 614 8.93 -3.31 23.59
N LYS A 615 9.56 -2.14 23.52
CA LYS A 615 9.46 -1.14 24.57
C LYS A 615 8.09 -0.48 24.59
N GLU A 616 7.75 0.19 25.69
CA GLU A 616 6.49 0.90 25.84
C GLU A 616 6.20 1.84 24.67
N GLY A 617 5.02 1.74 24.10
CA GLY A 617 4.58 2.56 22.98
C GLY A 617 5.14 2.19 21.61
N GLN A 618 6.06 1.24 21.54
CA GLN A 618 6.56 0.70 20.28
C GLN A 618 5.61 -0.32 19.68
N ARG A 619 5.50 -0.30 18.36
CA ARG A 619 4.58 -1.18 17.63
C ARG A 619 5.06 -1.45 16.20
N VAL A 620 4.48 -2.47 15.60
CA VAL A 620 4.74 -2.84 14.20
C VAL A 620 3.45 -2.74 13.41
N THR A 621 3.43 -1.87 12.41
CA THR A 621 2.28 -1.65 11.53
C THR A 621 2.64 -1.79 10.05
N VAL A 622 3.85 -2.20 9.74
CA VAL A 622 4.38 -2.38 8.39
C VAL A 622 4.92 -3.80 8.26
N LYS A 623 4.69 -4.41 7.10
CA LYS A 623 5.19 -5.75 6.79
C LYS A 623 6.71 -5.82 6.99
N PRO A 624 7.23 -6.80 7.76
CA PRO A 624 8.65 -7.05 7.84
C PRO A 624 9.24 -7.45 6.49
N THR A 625 10.52 -7.18 6.30
CA THR A 625 11.26 -7.58 5.11
C THR A 625 12.34 -8.59 5.51
N VAL A 626 12.44 -9.69 4.79
CA VAL A 626 13.50 -10.68 4.98
C VAL A 626 14.43 -10.64 3.78
N VAL A 627 15.67 -10.35 4.03
CA VAL A 627 16.74 -10.33 3.02
C VAL A 627 17.96 -11.02 3.58
N LEU A 628 18.50 -12.00 2.86
CA LEU A 628 19.76 -12.67 3.20
C LEU A 628 19.82 -13.15 4.66
N ARG A 629 18.82 -13.89 5.10
CA ARG A 629 18.69 -14.42 6.48
C ARG A 629 18.52 -13.39 7.58
N THR A 630 18.22 -12.16 7.20
CA THR A 630 17.99 -11.09 8.14
C THR A 630 16.56 -10.56 8.01
N ALA A 631 15.86 -10.52 9.11
CA ALA A 631 14.55 -9.86 9.18
C ALA A 631 14.72 -8.40 9.57
N PHE A 632 14.17 -7.53 8.75
CA PHE A 632 14.11 -6.10 9.03
C PHE A 632 12.68 -5.76 9.44
N VAL A 633 12.54 -5.28 10.65
CA VAL A 633 11.24 -4.91 11.21
C VAL A 633 11.25 -3.43 11.53
N THR A 634 10.33 -2.70 10.95
CA THR A 634 10.15 -1.28 11.25
C THR A 634 9.30 -1.14 12.51
N ILE A 635 9.86 -0.51 13.52
CA ILE A 635 9.20 -0.24 14.79
C ILE A 635 8.79 1.23 14.81
N ARG A 636 7.54 1.49 15.13
CA ARG A 636 7.00 2.85 15.27
C ARG A 636 6.76 3.17 16.73
N LYS A 637 6.97 4.43 17.08
CA LYS A 637 6.63 4.98 18.37
C LYS A 637 6.03 6.36 18.18
N TYR A 638 4.91 6.60 18.84
CA TYR A 638 4.32 7.93 18.89
C TYR A 638 5.07 8.80 19.91
N LYS A 639 5.40 10.00 19.50
CA LYS A 639 5.92 11.04 20.40
C LYS A 639 4.98 12.23 20.37
N ASP A 640 4.52 12.65 21.54
CA ASP A 640 3.71 13.86 21.67
C ASP A 640 4.63 15.07 21.90
N ASP A 641 5.34 15.46 20.85
CA ASP A 641 6.27 16.62 20.90
C ASP A 641 5.57 17.93 20.48
N GLY A 642 4.27 17.91 20.30
CA GLY A 642 3.51 19.05 19.78
C GLY A 642 3.78 19.28 18.30
N CYS A 643 2.74 19.26 17.50
CA CYS A 643 2.84 19.58 16.08
C CYS A 643 3.11 21.07 15.90
N GLY A 644 4.30 21.44 15.48
CA GLY A 644 4.61 22.81 15.10
C GLY A 644 5.45 23.59 16.12
N ALA A 645 6.14 22.90 16.97
CA ALA A 645 7.19 23.53 17.74
C ALA A 645 8.43 23.77 16.88
#